data_e757bbaf2c655c30719ab1797ef1e503
#
_entry.id   e757bbaf2c655c30719ab1797ef1e503
#
_cell.length_a   1.000
_cell.length_b   1.000
_cell.length_c   1.000
_cell.angle_alpha   90.00
_cell.angle_beta   90.00
_cell.angle_gamma   90.00
#
_symmetry.space_group_name_H-M   'P 1'
#
loop_
_entity.id
_entity.type
_entity.pdbx_description
1 polymer ?
#
loop_
_entity_poly.entity_id
_entity_poly.type
_entity_poly.pdbx_seq_one_letter_code
_entity_poly.pdbx_strand_id
1 'polypeptide(L)'
;MIIDQKTEQAFSSLWFGNFYRPAYDDQNFVRQAISLIKELGFNTILLDSKAWEDFQERFQGKEASPYVAMQEFMMDEANRQGLSYAFLALYLNGDNLYPHIRFSPPVYGESVVNPDGSHGKWYRYWSKKAKDSMTRHLQGLMKRYGSLQSRILVDGKERLPVCSMWDPIVAPSFDDEGKARYINWLKKRYQDSVDALNKAYDLCLSSFSQLKPEDYWFSLRWPERASFTEEEVSAAAPPFQVLSDNRMWQRDELVSYFQEMNDRLHNLDSRLWLCPDLAQWGYFLNVDGAMLSGVGMADLWDTAVRGIDLYRLSSAVDCANFLSVPVTPSGDPDIYVTACHHSMMRAMNSGREFLGGIYWGRFLYNHLYEVITPCETVAAIAASGAKGCSAYGMCGLDDGGVLHRMESYFNESLKRANEWFQEILPLTGSLIPPKVAILFPSAMALCENMQTPGNKERRLDLLGWYHGCLDLGLEADVTDGKDLCQPGVINQYQVIILPEDDCYLADPDLELEQLLLAFVSKGGTLIHSPGNQLARRLFAPDALPHNPSPVDLGEKCMVQSTCFLTYPQKGDGLQVLSTYLSDGAPAVVRRQTGNGAVYSLGFDYGFSLAAKISPHVPREQKNNELYPLPMLKRNLLQEILETALNTSLVFQKNIQRAEFTGGILVINHTSYPFHIQEEGKKHFQYPVNETLLLPRSGVLIEQ
;
A
#
# COMPACT_ATOMS: atom_id res chain seq x y z
N MET A 1 -2.42 18.72 11.18
CA MET A 1 -1.62 17.78 12.04
C MET A 1 -2.59 16.99 12.90
N ILE A 2 -2.45 15.68 12.91
CA ILE A 2 -3.26 14.82 13.79
C ILE A 2 -2.63 14.81 15.17
N ILE A 3 -3.32 15.40 16.15
CA ILE A 3 -2.77 15.70 17.50
C ILE A 3 -3.45 14.80 18.53
N ASP A 4 -2.66 14.06 19.32
CA ASP A 4 -3.17 13.44 20.55
C ASP A 4 -3.40 14.52 21.62
N GLN A 5 -4.65 14.66 22.08
CA GLN A 5 -5.04 15.73 22.99
C GLN A 5 -4.44 15.60 24.41
N LYS A 6 -4.03 14.39 24.80
CA LYS A 6 -3.45 14.15 26.12
C LYS A 6 -1.99 14.61 26.20
N THR A 7 -1.23 14.36 25.14
CA THR A 7 0.19 14.70 25.06
C THR A 7 0.45 16.02 24.35
N GLU A 8 -0.55 16.57 23.66
CA GLU A 8 -0.45 17.76 22.80
C GLU A 8 0.60 17.61 21.67
N GLN A 9 0.91 16.38 21.31
CA GLN A 9 1.89 16.01 20.29
C GLN A 9 1.21 15.39 19.08
N ALA A 10 1.91 15.31 17.95
CA ALA A 10 1.43 14.56 16.80
C ALA A 10 1.15 13.10 17.19
N PHE A 11 0.01 12.59 16.74
CA PHE A 11 -0.39 11.20 17.02
C PHE A 11 0.67 10.23 16.50
N SER A 12 1.18 9.42 17.41
CA SER A 12 2.18 8.38 17.10
C SER A 12 1.82 7.12 17.89
N SER A 13 1.29 6.13 17.19
CA SER A 13 0.85 4.89 17.83
C SER A 13 1.77 3.73 17.53
N LEU A 14 1.87 2.81 18.49
CA LEU A 14 2.53 1.54 18.30
C LEU A 14 1.61 0.41 18.73
N TRP A 15 1.40 -0.55 17.84
CA TRP A 15 0.68 -1.77 18.19
C TRP A 15 1.56 -2.64 19.09
N PHE A 16 1.02 -2.97 20.26
CA PHE A 16 1.75 -3.76 21.25
C PHE A 16 2.14 -5.14 20.70
N GLY A 17 1.29 -5.71 19.85
CA GLY A 17 1.50 -7.04 19.25
C GLY A 17 1.05 -8.16 20.20
N ASN A 18 0.28 -9.12 19.65
CA ASN A 18 -0.41 -10.12 20.44
C ASN A 18 0.20 -11.50 20.35
N PHE A 19 1.37 -11.61 19.79
CA PHE A 19 1.90 -12.91 19.41
C PHE A 19 2.95 -13.40 20.38
N TYR A 20 3.39 -12.53 21.28
CA TYR A 20 4.43 -12.82 22.23
C TYR A 20 3.81 -13.11 23.61
N ARG A 21 3.95 -14.36 24.06
CA ARG A 21 3.30 -14.85 25.29
C ARG A 21 3.51 -13.98 26.53
N PRO A 22 4.70 -13.45 26.84
CA PRO A 22 4.90 -12.57 27.99
C PRO A 22 4.00 -11.32 27.99
N ALA A 23 3.48 -10.89 26.84
CA ALA A 23 2.52 -9.80 26.77
C ALA A 23 1.15 -10.15 27.39
N TYR A 24 0.89 -11.41 27.71
CA TYR A 24 -0.38 -11.89 28.28
C TYR A 24 -0.28 -12.38 29.70
N ASP A 25 0.91 -12.77 30.18
CA ASP A 25 1.08 -13.42 31.47
C ASP A 25 2.16 -12.79 32.37
N ASP A 26 2.92 -11.79 31.87
CA ASP A 26 3.97 -11.12 32.64
C ASP A 26 3.74 -9.59 32.73
N GLN A 27 3.22 -9.14 33.87
CA GLN A 27 3.01 -7.71 34.11
C GLN A 27 4.31 -6.90 34.18
N ASN A 28 5.44 -7.51 34.60
CA ASN A 28 6.71 -6.79 34.64
C ASN A 28 7.23 -6.55 33.23
N PHE A 29 7.11 -7.54 32.36
CA PHE A 29 7.39 -7.40 30.95
C PHE A 29 6.55 -6.26 30.33
N VAL A 30 5.24 -6.25 30.57
CA VAL A 30 4.34 -5.22 30.06
C VAL A 30 4.72 -3.82 30.53
N ARG A 31 5.07 -3.64 31.82
CA ARG A 31 5.55 -2.35 32.33
C ARG A 31 6.81 -1.87 31.62
N GLN A 32 7.79 -2.75 31.44
CA GLN A 32 9.04 -2.43 30.75
C GLN A 32 8.79 -2.08 29.30
N ALA A 33 7.94 -2.85 28.61
CA ALA A 33 7.56 -2.60 27.23
C ALA A 33 6.87 -1.25 27.06
N ILE A 34 5.90 -0.90 27.93
CA ILE A 34 5.23 0.40 27.92
C ILE A 34 6.22 1.55 28.19
N SER A 35 7.17 1.35 29.12
CA SER A 35 8.21 2.35 29.37
C SER A 35 9.09 2.56 28.15
N LEU A 36 9.45 1.50 27.46
CA LEU A 36 10.22 1.59 26.20
C LEU A 36 9.42 2.28 25.08
N ILE A 37 8.14 1.95 24.92
CA ILE A 37 7.27 2.62 23.95
C ILE A 37 7.30 4.15 24.13
N LYS A 38 7.15 4.59 25.40
CA LYS A 38 7.25 6.02 25.74
C LYS A 38 8.62 6.60 25.47
N GLU A 39 9.69 5.88 25.84
CA GLU A 39 11.08 6.30 25.61
C GLU A 39 11.38 6.47 24.13
N LEU A 40 10.81 5.63 23.27
CA LEU A 40 10.95 5.70 21.81
C LEU A 40 10.12 6.84 21.18
N GLY A 41 9.37 7.61 21.94
CA GLY A 41 8.63 8.78 21.46
C GLY A 41 7.23 8.48 20.92
N PHE A 42 6.68 7.30 21.19
CA PHE A 42 5.26 7.02 20.90
C PHE A 42 4.38 7.55 22.03
N ASN A 43 3.17 7.99 21.69
CA ASN A 43 2.22 8.53 22.65
C ASN A 43 0.92 7.71 22.79
N THR A 44 0.71 6.74 21.92
CA THR A 44 -0.51 5.91 21.92
C THR A 44 -0.16 4.44 21.71
N ILE A 45 -0.83 3.57 22.46
CA ILE A 45 -0.74 2.11 22.30
C ILE A 45 -2.00 1.61 21.62
N LEU A 46 -1.86 0.75 20.61
CA LEU A 46 -2.99 0.03 20.03
C LEU A 46 -3.23 -1.25 20.82
N LEU A 47 -4.42 -1.35 21.42
CA LEU A 47 -4.84 -2.48 22.23
C LEU A 47 -5.78 -3.40 21.47
N ASP A 48 -5.51 -4.68 21.57
CA ASP A 48 -6.25 -5.72 20.88
C ASP A 48 -7.49 -6.16 21.69
N SER A 49 -8.61 -6.27 21.01
CA SER A 49 -9.87 -6.71 21.59
C SER A 49 -10.38 -8.03 21.00
N LYS A 50 -9.51 -8.88 20.48
CA LYS A 50 -9.85 -10.12 19.76
C LYS A 50 -10.61 -11.16 20.60
N ALA A 51 -10.37 -11.27 21.90
CA ALA A 51 -11.00 -12.27 22.77
C ALA A 51 -12.47 -11.91 23.05
N TRP A 52 -13.31 -12.03 22.05
CA TRP A 52 -14.71 -11.59 22.06
C TRP A 52 -15.54 -12.13 23.20
N GLU A 53 -15.53 -13.46 23.45
CA GLU A 53 -16.32 -14.07 24.52
C GLU A 53 -15.89 -13.54 25.88
N ASP A 54 -14.59 -13.45 26.10
CA ASP A 54 -14.02 -12.97 27.36
C ASP A 54 -14.41 -11.51 27.64
N PHE A 55 -14.37 -10.65 26.60
CA PHE A 55 -14.84 -9.27 26.70
C PHE A 55 -16.36 -9.20 26.90
N GLN A 56 -17.15 -10.03 26.21
CA GLN A 56 -18.61 -10.06 26.39
C GLN A 56 -18.98 -10.47 27.84
N GLU A 57 -18.30 -11.45 28.42
CA GLU A 57 -18.45 -11.83 29.83
C GLU A 57 -18.08 -10.67 30.75
N ARG A 58 -16.97 -9.98 30.44
CA ARG A 58 -16.54 -8.82 31.21
C ARG A 58 -17.54 -7.65 31.15
N PHE A 59 -18.16 -7.41 30.00
CA PHE A 59 -19.21 -6.38 29.86
C PHE A 59 -20.47 -6.69 30.68
N GLN A 60 -20.73 -7.98 30.95
CA GLN A 60 -21.82 -8.44 31.82
C GLN A 60 -21.47 -8.37 33.31
N GLY A 61 -20.26 -7.90 33.68
CA GLY A 61 -19.83 -7.76 35.05
C GLY A 61 -19.19 -9.01 35.66
N LYS A 62 -18.90 -10.05 34.86
CA LYS A 62 -18.15 -11.21 35.31
C LYS A 62 -16.69 -10.85 35.57
N GLU A 63 -16.00 -11.72 36.31
CA GLU A 63 -14.55 -11.61 36.52
C GLU A 63 -13.80 -11.62 35.17
N ALA A 64 -12.74 -10.79 35.08
CA ALA A 64 -11.95 -10.74 33.88
C ALA A 64 -11.19 -12.05 33.66
N SER A 65 -11.21 -12.58 32.43
CA SER A 65 -10.27 -13.64 32.06
C SER A 65 -8.82 -13.13 32.17
N PRO A 66 -7.84 -14.03 32.27
CA PRO A 66 -6.42 -13.61 32.30
C PRO A 66 -6.05 -12.68 31.15
N TYR A 67 -6.59 -12.91 29.95
CA TYR A 67 -6.37 -12.06 28.78
C TYR A 67 -6.95 -10.66 28.97
N VAL A 68 -8.23 -10.57 29.34
CA VAL A 68 -8.90 -9.27 29.57
C VAL A 68 -8.27 -8.51 30.73
N ALA A 69 -7.90 -9.23 31.82
CA ALA A 69 -7.21 -8.63 32.95
C ALA A 69 -5.86 -8.01 32.55
N MET A 70 -5.12 -8.65 31.63
CA MET A 70 -3.88 -8.11 31.12
C MET A 70 -4.12 -6.87 30.21
N GLN A 71 -5.18 -6.90 29.38
CA GLN A 71 -5.54 -5.71 28.59
C GLN A 71 -5.95 -4.54 29.51
N GLU A 72 -6.73 -4.77 30.56
CA GLU A 72 -7.07 -3.76 31.58
C GLU A 72 -5.79 -3.24 32.25
N PHE A 73 -4.86 -4.11 32.61
CA PHE A 73 -3.57 -3.72 33.19
C PHE A 73 -2.73 -2.85 32.21
N MET A 74 -2.70 -3.21 30.92
CA MET A 74 -2.00 -2.41 29.91
C MET A 74 -2.60 -1.01 29.79
N MET A 75 -3.94 -0.88 29.80
CA MET A 75 -4.61 0.43 29.75
C MET A 75 -4.28 1.28 30.97
N ASP A 76 -4.33 0.69 32.17
CA ASP A 76 -4.03 1.39 33.42
C ASP A 76 -2.57 1.82 33.48
N GLU A 77 -1.66 0.96 33.05
CA GLU A 77 -0.22 1.24 33.05
C GLU A 77 0.14 2.29 32.00
N ALA A 78 -0.44 2.23 30.79
CA ALA A 78 -0.29 3.25 29.76
C ALA A 78 -0.75 4.62 30.30
N ASN A 79 -1.93 4.65 30.90
CA ASN A 79 -2.47 5.89 31.50
C ASN A 79 -1.58 6.42 32.63
N ARG A 80 -1.08 5.55 33.51
CA ARG A 80 -0.15 5.91 34.61
C ARG A 80 1.16 6.51 34.09
N GLN A 81 1.64 6.02 32.95
CA GLN A 81 2.86 6.54 32.31
C GLN A 81 2.61 7.75 31.39
N GLY A 82 1.36 8.21 31.26
CA GLY A 82 1.00 9.39 30.47
C GLY A 82 0.76 9.09 28.99
N LEU A 83 0.68 7.81 28.60
CA LEU A 83 0.31 7.42 27.25
C LEU A 83 -1.22 7.32 27.08
N SER A 84 -1.68 7.46 25.85
CA SER A 84 -3.05 7.16 25.43
C SER A 84 -3.16 5.72 24.93
N TYR A 85 -4.39 5.23 24.70
CA TYR A 85 -4.60 3.99 23.96
C TYR A 85 -5.76 4.13 22.97
N ALA A 86 -5.71 3.32 21.92
CA ALA A 86 -6.80 3.19 20.95
C ALA A 86 -7.18 1.72 20.78
N PHE A 87 -8.43 1.47 20.43
CA PHE A 87 -8.91 0.11 20.22
C PHE A 87 -8.52 -0.41 18.85
N LEU A 88 -8.03 -1.65 18.85
CA LEU A 88 -7.91 -2.47 17.67
C LEU A 88 -9.12 -3.41 17.65
N ALA A 89 -10.10 -3.12 16.82
CA ALA A 89 -11.42 -3.74 16.82
C ALA A 89 -11.88 -4.13 15.39
N LEU A 90 -13.09 -4.65 15.27
CA LEU A 90 -13.74 -5.00 14.00
C LEU A 90 -13.12 -6.20 13.26
N TYR A 91 -12.59 -7.15 14.00
CA TYR A 91 -12.09 -8.40 13.41
C TYR A 91 -13.22 -9.32 12.97
N LEU A 92 -13.23 -9.70 11.67
CA LEU A 92 -14.07 -10.78 11.14
C LEU A 92 -13.24 -12.02 10.78
N ASN A 93 -12.08 -12.13 11.33
CA ASN A 93 -11.17 -13.21 11.08
C ASN A 93 -11.43 -14.34 12.10
N GLY A 94 -11.78 -15.52 11.62
CA GLY A 94 -12.03 -16.70 12.46
C GLY A 94 -10.79 -17.55 12.71
N ASP A 95 -9.62 -17.08 12.33
CA ASP A 95 -8.40 -17.89 12.43
C ASP A 95 -7.80 -17.86 13.83
N ASN A 96 -7.65 -19.07 14.42
CA ASN A 96 -6.95 -19.28 15.66
C ASN A 96 -5.44 -19.47 15.39
N LEU A 97 -4.77 -18.45 14.82
CA LEU A 97 -3.31 -18.42 14.70
C LEU A 97 -2.60 -18.53 16.08
N TYR A 98 -3.37 -18.33 17.17
CA TYR A 98 -2.85 -18.26 18.52
C TYR A 98 -3.57 -19.25 19.43
N PRO A 99 -3.04 -20.46 19.62
CA PRO A 99 -3.71 -21.50 20.41
C PRO A 99 -3.86 -21.13 21.89
N HIS A 100 -3.21 -20.08 22.38
CA HIS A 100 -3.30 -19.58 23.75
C HIS A 100 -4.30 -18.41 23.92
N ILE A 101 -4.89 -17.92 22.84
CA ILE A 101 -5.93 -16.89 22.87
C ILE A 101 -7.21 -17.50 22.29
N ARG A 102 -8.27 -17.41 23.05
CA ARG A 102 -9.58 -17.90 22.61
C ARG A 102 -10.25 -16.86 21.73
N PHE A 103 -10.06 -16.97 20.43
CA PHE A 103 -10.81 -16.21 19.44
C PHE A 103 -12.13 -16.92 19.22
N SER A 104 -13.19 -16.31 19.64
CA SER A 104 -14.51 -16.80 19.30
C SER A 104 -15.13 -15.97 18.20
N PRO A 105 -15.82 -16.61 17.27
CA PRO A 105 -16.62 -15.91 16.30
C PRO A 105 -17.55 -14.92 16.97
N PRO A 106 -17.74 -13.72 16.42
CA PRO A 106 -18.67 -12.74 16.95
C PRO A 106 -20.12 -13.25 16.98
N VAL A 107 -20.45 -14.19 16.08
CA VAL A 107 -21.74 -14.89 16.09
C VAL A 107 -21.55 -16.30 15.56
N TYR A 108 -21.82 -17.28 16.41
CA TYR A 108 -21.72 -18.68 16.03
C TYR A 108 -22.68 -18.99 14.86
N GLY A 109 -22.17 -19.71 13.85
CA GLY A 109 -22.95 -20.08 12.67
C GLY A 109 -22.99 -19.02 11.55
N GLU A 110 -22.31 -17.89 11.71
CA GLU A 110 -22.21 -16.86 10.65
C GLU A 110 -20.91 -16.98 9.83
N SER A 111 -20.21 -18.10 9.93
CA SER A 111 -19.11 -18.44 9.04
C SER A 111 -19.60 -18.97 7.69
N VAL A 112 -18.72 -18.93 6.69
CA VAL A 112 -18.98 -19.54 5.38
C VAL A 112 -19.22 -21.04 5.51
N VAL A 113 -19.96 -21.61 4.58
CA VAL A 113 -20.21 -23.05 4.51
C VAL A 113 -19.26 -23.67 3.48
N ASN A 114 -18.58 -24.74 3.87
CA ASN A 114 -17.67 -25.51 3.03
C ASN A 114 -18.43 -26.42 2.05
N PRO A 115 -17.76 -27.00 1.04
CA PRO A 115 -18.39 -27.94 0.10
C PRO A 115 -19.03 -29.17 0.74
N ASP A 116 -18.55 -29.61 1.90
CA ASP A 116 -19.09 -30.75 2.67
C ASP A 116 -20.26 -30.37 3.59
N GLY A 117 -20.67 -29.10 3.59
CA GLY A 117 -21.73 -28.56 4.44
C GLY A 117 -21.27 -28.18 5.85
N SER A 118 -20.02 -28.37 6.20
CA SER A 118 -19.46 -27.91 7.47
C SER A 118 -19.26 -26.38 7.47
N HIS A 119 -19.20 -25.79 8.68
CA HIS A 119 -18.86 -24.38 8.78
C HIS A 119 -17.35 -24.19 8.67
N GLY A 120 -16.93 -23.26 7.76
CA GLY A 120 -15.55 -22.84 7.59
C GLY A 120 -15.11 -21.90 8.71
N LYS A 121 -13.82 -21.55 8.69
CA LYS A 121 -13.23 -20.63 9.67
C LYS A 121 -13.43 -19.14 9.35
N TRP A 122 -13.76 -18.80 8.13
CA TRP A 122 -13.94 -17.43 7.67
C TRP A 122 -15.39 -16.97 7.82
N TYR A 123 -15.59 -15.67 8.15
CA TYR A 123 -16.91 -15.10 8.27
C TYR A 123 -17.50 -14.68 6.94
N ARG A 124 -18.85 -14.67 6.90
CA ARG A 124 -19.58 -14.01 5.83
C ARG A 124 -19.55 -12.51 6.05
N TYR A 125 -18.79 -11.79 5.24
CA TYR A 125 -18.68 -10.32 5.31
C TYR A 125 -20.03 -9.61 5.10
N TRP A 126 -20.98 -10.27 4.46
CA TRP A 126 -22.36 -9.79 4.29
C TRP A 126 -23.29 -10.11 5.47
N SER A 127 -22.89 -10.88 6.44
CA SER A 127 -23.74 -11.24 7.57
C SER A 127 -24.11 -10.04 8.42
N LYS A 128 -25.42 -9.72 8.46
CA LYS A 128 -25.96 -8.68 9.33
C LYS A 128 -25.72 -9.00 10.80
N LYS A 129 -25.91 -10.27 11.21
CA LYS A 129 -25.72 -10.69 12.61
C LYS A 129 -24.28 -10.55 13.06
N ALA A 130 -23.29 -10.88 12.21
CA ALA A 130 -21.90 -10.69 12.51
C ALA A 130 -21.59 -9.20 12.70
N LYS A 131 -22.03 -8.33 11.80
CA LYS A 131 -21.87 -6.88 11.88
C LYS A 131 -22.56 -6.28 13.13
N ASP A 132 -23.79 -6.73 13.45
CA ASP A 132 -24.50 -6.32 14.65
C ASP A 132 -23.75 -6.74 15.93
N SER A 133 -23.12 -7.91 15.92
CA SER A 133 -22.32 -8.40 17.05
C SER A 133 -21.06 -7.56 17.24
N MET A 134 -20.37 -7.21 16.15
CA MET A 134 -19.19 -6.34 16.20
C MET A 134 -19.53 -4.93 16.69
N THR A 135 -20.66 -4.39 16.22
CA THR A 135 -21.16 -3.10 16.69
C THR A 135 -21.42 -3.11 18.20
N ARG A 136 -22.07 -4.17 18.72
CA ARG A 136 -22.28 -4.33 20.18
C ARG A 136 -20.97 -4.51 20.95
N HIS A 137 -19.99 -5.20 20.38
CA HIS A 137 -18.69 -5.36 21.00
C HIS A 137 -18.00 -4.00 21.19
N LEU A 138 -17.95 -3.19 20.14
CA LEU A 138 -17.40 -1.84 20.22
C LEU A 138 -18.16 -0.96 21.23
N GLN A 139 -19.50 -1.04 21.25
CA GLN A 139 -20.30 -0.34 22.27
C GLN A 139 -19.90 -0.75 23.70
N GLY A 140 -19.63 -2.04 23.91
CA GLY A 140 -19.16 -2.55 25.20
C GLY A 140 -17.78 -1.98 25.58
N LEU A 141 -16.84 -1.97 24.63
CA LEU A 141 -15.51 -1.36 24.81
C LEU A 141 -15.61 0.12 25.15
N MET A 142 -16.39 0.89 24.38
CA MET A 142 -16.57 2.32 24.60
C MET A 142 -17.24 2.60 25.96
N LYS A 143 -18.28 1.87 26.33
CA LYS A 143 -18.98 2.05 27.59
C LYS A 143 -18.06 1.78 28.79
N ARG A 144 -17.21 0.75 28.69
CA ARG A 144 -16.36 0.34 29.81
C ARG A 144 -15.05 1.10 29.89
N TYR A 145 -14.40 1.34 28.77
CA TYR A 145 -13.03 1.86 28.69
C TYR A 145 -12.91 3.21 27.96
N GLY A 146 -13.97 3.71 27.36
CA GLY A 146 -13.92 4.90 26.49
C GLY A 146 -13.48 6.18 27.20
N SER A 147 -13.58 6.27 28.53
CA SER A 147 -13.08 7.44 29.29
C SER A 147 -11.57 7.60 29.23
N LEU A 148 -10.84 6.51 28.98
CA LEU A 148 -9.39 6.47 28.89
C LEU A 148 -8.89 6.42 27.42
N GLN A 149 -9.78 6.24 26.46
CA GLN A 149 -9.43 6.14 25.03
C GLN A 149 -8.78 7.44 24.53
N SER A 150 -7.83 7.29 23.64
CA SER A 150 -7.20 8.42 22.93
C SER A 150 -8.24 9.31 22.28
N ARG A 151 -8.04 10.61 22.43
CA ARG A 151 -8.79 11.65 21.73
C ARG A 151 -7.80 12.42 20.87
N ILE A 152 -8.10 12.48 19.60
CA ILE A 152 -7.23 13.14 18.63
C ILE A 152 -7.96 14.29 17.94
N LEU A 153 -7.22 15.28 17.51
CA LEU A 153 -7.71 16.31 16.60
C LEU A 153 -7.30 15.97 15.18
N VAL A 154 -8.26 15.83 14.29
CA VAL A 154 -8.07 15.65 12.84
C VAL A 154 -8.81 16.77 12.15
N ASP A 155 -8.14 17.55 11.32
CA ASP A 155 -8.71 18.75 10.68
C ASP A 155 -9.42 19.66 11.70
N GLY A 156 -8.85 19.80 12.91
CA GLY A 156 -9.39 20.61 14.01
C GLY A 156 -10.64 20.03 14.69
N LYS A 157 -11.06 18.82 14.37
CA LYS A 157 -12.22 18.14 14.99
C LYS A 157 -11.76 17.01 15.90
N GLU A 158 -12.42 16.90 17.07
CA GLU A 158 -12.16 15.77 17.98
C GLU A 158 -12.62 14.45 17.33
N ARG A 159 -11.71 13.46 17.34
CA ARG A 159 -11.95 12.11 16.88
C ARG A 159 -11.51 11.08 17.91
N LEU A 160 -12.14 9.89 17.84
CA LEU A 160 -11.82 8.71 18.65
C LEU A 160 -11.27 7.63 17.72
N PRO A 161 -9.97 7.37 17.68
CA PRO A 161 -9.39 6.44 16.72
C PRO A 161 -9.82 5.00 17.02
N VAL A 162 -10.31 4.33 15.98
CA VAL A 162 -10.59 2.90 15.96
C VAL A 162 -9.77 2.30 14.83
N CYS A 163 -8.79 1.51 15.18
CA CYS A 163 -8.05 0.73 14.20
C CYS A 163 -8.78 -0.58 13.93
N SER A 164 -8.77 -1.04 12.71
CA SER A 164 -9.41 -2.30 12.37
C SER A 164 -8.37 -3.35 11.99
N MET A 165 -8.87 -4.53 11.72
CA MET A 165 -8.08 -5.71 11.47
C MET A 165 -7.19 -5.61 10.22
N TRP A 166 -6.16 -6.40 10.25
CA TRP A 166 -5.10 -6.45 9.27
C TRP A 166 -5.22 -7.59 8.23
N ASP A 167 -6.07 -8.59 8.47
CA ASP A 167 -6.19 -9.77 7.61
C ASP A 167 -7.62 -10.04 7.12
N PRO A 168 -8.27 -9.13 6.36
CA PRO A 168 -9.58 -9.43 5.81
C PRO A 168 -9.45 -10.48 4.70
N ILE A 169 -10.26 -11.53 4.78
CA ILE A 169 -10.37 -12.53 3.70
C ILE A 169 -11.84 -12.79 3.43
N VAL A 170 -12.28 -12.48 2.23
CA VAL A 170 -13.60 -12.79 1.75
C VAL A 170 -13.57 -14.18 1.10
N ALA A 171 -14.06 -15.18 1.81
CA ALA A 171 -14.18 -16.55 1.32
C ALA A 171 -15.54 -16.81 0.68
N PRO A 172 -15.64 -17.72 -0.31
CA PRO A 172 -16.92 -18.14 -0.87
C PRO A 172 -17.67 -19.00 0.14
N SER A 173 -19.01 -18.97 0.09
CA SER A 173 -19.87 -19.86 0.87
C SER A 173 -20.64 -20.79 -0.07
N PHE A 174 -20.53 -22.09 0.16
CA PHE A 174 -21.11 -23.11 -0.73
C PHE A 174 -22.58 -23.39 -0.45
N ASP A 175 -23.20 -22.67 0.46
CA ASP A 175 -24.64 -22.69 0.66
C ASP A 175 -25.41 -21.87 -0.41
N ASP A 176 -26.74 -22.02 -0.41
CA ASP A 176 -27.58 -21.35 -1.40
C ASP A 176 -27.48 -19.81 -1.33
N GLU A 177 -27.29 -19.25 -0.13
CA GLU A 177 -27.12 -17.80 0.06
C GLU A 177 -25.85 -17.29 -0.60
N GLY A 178 -24.72 -17.95 -0.34
CA GLY A 178 -23.42 -17.58 -0.90
C GLY A 178 -23.41 -17.69 -2.43
N LYS A 179 -23.97 -18.79 -2.96
CA LYS A 179 -24.09 -19.00 -4.41
C LYS A 179 -24.99 -17.95 -5.07
N ALA A 180 -26.15 -17.70 -4.50
CA ALA A 180 -27.07 -16.68 -5.01
C ALA A 180 -26.46 -15.28 -4.99
N ARG A 181 -25.67 -14.96 -3.96
CA ARG A 181 -24.98 -13.68 -3.84
C ARG A 181 -23.96 -13.46 -4.96
N TYR A 182 -23.13 -14.47 -5.26
CA TYR A 182 -22.18 -14.41 -6.36
C TYR A 182 -22.86 -14.30 -7.73
N ILE A 183 -23.93 -15.09 -7.97
CA ILE A 183 -24.73 -14.99 -9.20
C ILE A 183 -25.34 -13.59 -9.37
N ASN A 184 -25.86 -13.00 -8.30
CA ASN A 184 -26.42 -11.65 -8.35
C ASN A 184 -25.35 -10.59 -8.63
N TRP A 185 -24.12 -10.78 -8.13
CA TRP A 185 -22.98 -9.93 -8.48
C TRP A 185 -22.64 -10.07 -9.96
N LEU A 186 -22.53 -11.29 -10.50
CA LEU A 186 -22.30 -11.53 -11.93
C LEU A 186 -23.39 -10.90 -12.82
N LYS A 187 -24.67 -10.99 -12.43
CA LYS A 187 -25.76 -10.31 -13.16
C LYS A 187 -25.51 -8.81 -13.27
N LYS A 188 -25.13 -8.15 -12.17
CA LYS A 188 -24.77 -6.72 -12.19
C LYS A 188 -23.55 -6.47 -13.06
N ARG A 189 -22.52 -7.27 -12.94
CA ARG A 189 -21.26 -7.17 -13.68
C ARG A 189 -21.48 -7.23 -15.18
N TYR A 190 -22.35 -8.15 -15.63
CA TYR A 190 -22.68 -8.37 -17.04
C TYR A 190 -24.00 -7.73 -17.48
N GLN A 191 -24.55 -6.78 -16.69
CA GLN A 191 -25.76 -6.03 -17.01
C GLN A 191 -26.95 -6.93 -17.39
N ASP A 192 -27.13 -8.02 -16.64
CA ASP A 192 -28.14 -9.09 -16.85
C ASP A 192 -28.03 -9.81 -18.21
N SER A 193 -26.93 -9.64 -18.96
CA SER A 193 -26.69 -10.30 -20.23
C SER A 193 -26.00 -11.66 -20.03
N VAL A 194 -26.76 -12.76 -20.18
CA VAL A 194 -26.19 -14.11 -20.16
C VAL A 194 -25.23 -14.34 -21.34
N ASP A 195 -25.46 -13.70 -22.50
CA ASP A 195 -24.59 -13.82 -23.66
C ASP A 195 -23.23 -13.17 -23.39
N ALA A 196 -23.18 -12.05 -22.65
CA ALA A 196 -21.94 -11.43 -22.23
C ALA A 196 -21.14 -12.33 -21.28
N LEU A 197 -21.82 -12.94 -20.31
CA LEU A 197 -21.19 -13.93 -19.41
C LEU A 197 -20.70 -15.15 -20.20
N ASN A 198 -21.52 -15.71 -21.10
CA ASN A 198 -21.13 -16.85 -21.95
C ASN A 198 -19.86 -16.56 -22.74
N LYS A 199 -19.77 -15.37 -23.33
CA LYS A 199 -18.58 -14.94 -24.06
C LYS A 199 -17.35 -14.81 -23.15
N ALA A 200 -17.54 -14.29 -21.94
CA ALA A 200 -16.44 -14.05 -20.99
C ALA A 200 -15.89 -15.35 -20.39
N TYR A 201 -16.76 -16.34 -20.16
CA TYR A 201 -16.44 -17.58 -19.49
C TYR A 201 -16.33 -18.79 -20.45
N ASP A 202 -16.52 -18.56 -21.75
CA ASP A 202 -16.61 -19.61 -22.80
C ASP A 202 -17.69 -20.67 -22.49
N LEU A 203 -18.92 -20.18 -22.26
CA LEU A 203 -20.08 -20.98 -21.86
C LEU A 203 -21.21 -20.92 -22.90
N CYS A 204 -22.22 -21.76 -22.70
CA CYS A 204 -23.44 -21.83 -23.51
C CYS A 204 -24.70 -21.91 -22.62
N LEU A 205 -24.80 -21.05 -21.60
CA LEU A 205 -25.96 -21.00 -20.70
C LEU A 205 -27.13 -20.27 -21.37
N SER A 206 -28.36 -20.71 -21.11
CA SER A 206 -29.57 -19.98 -21.52
C SER A 206 -30.05 -18.99 -20.45
N SER A 207 -29.55 -19.09 -19.22
CA SER A 207 -29.84 -18.18 -18.12
C SER A 207 -28.81 -18.28 -17.01
N PHE A 208 -28.71 -17.24 -16.19
CA PHE A 208 -27.84 -17.24 -15.00
C PHE A 208 -28.18 -18.33 -13.97
N SER A 209 -29.43 -18.83 -13.96
CA SER A 209 -29.82 -19.88 -13.02
C SER A 209 -29.23 -21.25 -13.33
N GLN A 210 -28.62 -21.43 -14.51
CA GLN A 210 -27.89 -22.64 -14.86
C GLN A 210 -26.42 -22.63 -14.43
N LEU A 211 -25.92 -21.45 -14.04
CA LEU A 211 -24.55 -21.32 -13.55
C LEU A 211 -24.42 -22.00 -12.19
N LYS A 212 -23.40 -22.80 -12.03
CA LYS A 212 -22.94 -23.34 -10.74
C LYS A 212 -21.70 -22.57 -10.32
N PRO A 213 -21.81 -21.56 -9.46
CA PRO A 213 -20.68 -20.68 -9.11
C PRO A 213 -19.49 -21.43 -8.58
N GLU A 214 -19.72 -22.50 -7.84
CA GLU A 214 -18.70 -23.36 -7.23
C GLU A 214 -17.73 -23.99 -8.24
N ASP A 215 -18.14 -24.14 -9.49
CA ASP A 215 -17.30 -24.67 -10.57
C ASP A 215 -16.29 -23.60 -11.07
N TYR A 216 -16.52 -22.33 -10.74
CA TYR A 216 -15.76 -21.18 -11.21
C TYR A 216 -15.03 -20.40 -10.09
N TRP A 217 -15.07 -20.89 -8.85
CA TRP A 217 -14.39 -20.24 -7.71
C TRP A 217 -12.92 -20.68 -7.59
N PHE A 218 -12.15 -20.55 -8.63
CA PHE A 218 -10.76 -21.01 -8.65
C PHE A 218 -9.88 -20.24 -7.67
N SER A 219 -9.88 -18.93 -7.74
CA SER A 219 -9.05 -18.10 -6.87
C SER A 219 -9.63 -17.86 -5.49
N LEU A 220 -10.89 -18.28 -5.24
CA LEU A 220 -11.55 -18.13 -3.95
C LEU A 220 -11.37 -19.35 -3.02
N ARG A 221 -10.80 -20.44 -3.51
CA ARG A 221 -10.56 -21.66 -2.71
C ARG A 221 -9.33 -21.58 -1.82
N TRP A 222 -8.57 -20.53 -1.92
CA TRP A 222 -7.28 -20.33 -1.28
C TRP A 222 -7.30 -20.26 0.25
N PRO A 223 -8.30 -19.67 0.91
CA PRO A 223 -8.30 -19.56 2.37
C PRO A 223 -8.23 -20.90 3.10
N GLU A 224 -8.49 -22.00 2.41
CA GLU A 224 -8.56 -23.34 3.00
C GLU A 224 -7.34 -24.23 2.70
N ARG A 225 -6.42 -23.77 1.82
CA ARG A 225 -5.26 -24.55 1.39
C ARG A 225 -3.96 -23.81 1.63
N ALA A 226 -2.99 -24.50 2.20
CA ALA A 226 -1.64 -23.99 2.42
C ALA A 226 -0.80 -23.93 1.12
N SER A 227 -1.13 -24.71 0.09
CA SER A 227 -0.42 -24.72 -1.20
C SER A 227 -1.26 -25.39 -2.29
N PHE A 228 -0.97 -25.04 -3.55
CA PHE A 228 -1.44 -25.78 -4.73
C PHE A 228 -0.26 -26.52 -5.36
N THR A 229 -0.50 -27.72 -5.90
CA THR A 229 0.51 -28.40 -6.71
C THR A 229 0.60 -27.76 -8.10
N GLU A 230 1.77 -27.89 -8.76
CA GLU A 230 1.94 -27.43 -10.14
C GLU A 230 0.91 -28.09 -11.09
N GLU A 231 0.51 -29.33 -10.81
CA GLU A 231 -0.52 -30.04 -11.59
C GLU A 231 -1.91 -29.40 -11.39
N GLU A 232 -2.28 -29.03 -10.17
CA GLU A 232 -3.55 -28.33 -9.90
C GLU A 232 -3.60 -26.95 -10.54
N VAL A 233 -2.45 -26.28 -10.59
CA VAL A 233 -2.29 -24.98 -11.25
C VAL A 233 -2.32 -25.13 -12.78
N SER A 234 -1.70 -26.17 -13.33
CA SER A 234 -1.62 -26.42 -14.79
C SER A 234 -2.88 -27.03 -15.39
N ALA A 235 -3.59 -27.88 -14.64
CA ALA A 235 -4.77 -28.59 -15.13
C ALA A 235 -6.01 -27.74 -15.28
N ALA A 236 -6.04 -26.56 -14.69
CA ALA A 236 -7.19 -25.66 -14.69
C ALA A 236 -6.73 -24.21 -14.89
N ALA A 237 -6.21 -23.86 -16.06
CA ALA A 237 -6.09 -22.46 -16.45
C ALA A 237 -7.50 -21.95 -16.83
N PRO A 238 -8.30 -21.44 -15.88
CA PRO A 238 -9.60 -20.88 -16.22
C PRO A 238 -9.38 -19.64 -17.09
N PRO A 239 -10.38 -19.23 -17.86
CA PRO A 239 -10.32 -17.96 -18.57
C PRO A 239 -9.91 -16.85 -17.58
N PHE A 240 -9.01 -15.98 -18.00
CA PHE A 240 -8.52 -14.86 -17.18
C PHE A 240 -9.67 -14.06 -16.57
N GLN A 241 -10.77 -13.88 -17.31
CA GLN A 241 -11.95 -13.17 -16.83
C GLN A 241 -12.60 -13.81 -15.61
N VAL A 242 -12.58 -15.14 -15.50
CA VAL A 242 -13.10 -15.86 -14.32
C VAL A 242 -12.27 -15.53 -13.08
N LEU A 243 -10.95 -15.55 -13.22
CA LEU A 243 -10.06 -15.19 -12.11
C LEU A 243 -10.25 -13.73 -11.67
N SER A 244 -10.34 -12.84 -12.65
CA SER A 244 -10.55 -11.42 -12.41
C SER A 244 -11.88 -11.15 -11.73
N ASP A 245 -12.96 -11.78 -12.17
CA ASP A 245 -14.28 -11.64 -11.57
C ASP A 245 -14.31 -12.17 -10.12
N ASN A 246 -13.59 -13.26 -9.82
CA ASN A 246 -13.46 -13.72 -8.44
C ASN A 246 -12.83 -12.63 -7.55
N ARG A 247 -11.74 -12.01 -8.00
CA ARG A 247 -11.04 -10.96 -7.25
C ARG A 247 -11.89 -9.69 -7.10
N MET A 248 -12.58 -9.31 -8.16
CA MET A 248 -13.46 -8.15 -8.13
C MET A 248 -14.67 -8.36 -7.23
N TRP A 249 -15.21 -9.58 -7.19
CA TRP A 249 -16.26 -9.91 -6.23
C TRP A 249 -15.77 -9.80 -4.78
N GLN A 250 -14.58 -10.34 -4.45
CA GLN A 250 -13.96 -10.19 -3.13
C GLN A 250 -13.78 -8.71 -2.77
N ARG A 251 -13.24 -7.92 -3.69
CA ARG A 251 -13.07 -6.48 -3.55
C ARG A 251 -14.38 -5.77 -3.20
N ASP A 252 -15.42 -6.03 -3.98
CA ASP A 252 -16.69 -5.33 -3.83
C ASP A 252 -17.41 -5.72 -2.51
N GLU A 253 -17.30 -6.98 -2.10
CA GLU A 253 -17.79 -7.44 -0.78
C GLU A 253 -17.04 -6.75 0.36
N LEU A 254 -15.71 -6.64 0.24
CA LEU A 254 -14.89 -6.02 1.27
C LEU A 254 -15.14 -4.51 1.38
N VAL A 255 -15.25 -3.81 0.26
CA VAL A 255 -15.60 -2.38 0.22
C VAL A 255 -16.98 -2.15 0.84
N SER A 256 -17.97 -2.97 0.46
CA SER A 256 -19.33 -2.88 1.03
C SER A 256 -19.34 -3.11 2.55
N TYR A 257 -18.53 -4.05 3.02
CA TYR A 257 -18.39 -4.32 4.45
C TYR A 257 -17.82 -3.12 5.20
N PHE A 258 -16.69 -2.56 4.75
CA PHE A 258 -16.08 -1.42 5.42
C PHE A 258 -16.98 -0.17 5.38
N GLN A 259 -17.66 0.08 4.26
CA GLN A 259 -18.59 1.20 4.16
C GLN A 259 -19.73 1.05 5.20
N GLU A 260 -20.37 -0.12 5.27
CA GLU A 260 -21.44 -0.35 6.24
C GLU A 260 -20.93 -0.28 7.68
N MET A 261 -19.75 -0.81 7.96
CA MET A 261 -19.18 -0.74 9.31
C MET A 261 -18.81 0.69 9.69
N ASN A 262 -18.26 1.48 8.79
CA ASN A 262 -17.96 2.89 9.05
C ASN A 262 -19.24 3.70 9.32
N ASP A 263 -20.29 3.49 8.54
CA ASP A 263 -21.60 4.11 8.76
C ASP A 263 -22.18 3.73 10.15
N ARG A 264 -22.02 2.47 10.56
CA ARG A 264 -22.46 1.99 11.88
C ARG A 264 -21.66 2.65 13.01
N LEU A 265 -20.36 2.83 12.85
CA LEU A 265 -19.51 3.52 13.81
C LEU A 265 -19.95 4.98 13.98
N HIS A 266 -20.14 5.71 12.90
CA HIS A 266 -20.59 7.10 12.95
C HIS A 266 -22.00 7.25 13.54
N ASN A 267 -22.87 6.25 13.36
CA ASN A 267 -24.19 6.24 14.00
C ASN A 267 -24.12 5.96 15.51
N LEU A 268 -23.07 5.29 15.99
CA LEU A 268 -22.84 5.11 17.43
C LEU A 268 -22.30 6.36 18.08
N ASP A 269 -21.27 6.94 17.49
CA ASP A 269 -20.66 8.21 17.88
C ASP A 269 -19.97 8.81 16.64
N SER A 270 -20.41 9.99 16.24
CA SER A 270 -19.89 10.68 15.05
C SER A 270 -18.41 11.06 15.17
N ARG A 271 -17.81 10.95 16.35
CA ARG A 271 -16.38 11.15 16.59
C ARG A 271 -15.54 9.93 16.30
N LEU A 272 -16.12 8.73 16.23
CA LEU A 272 -15.38 7.53 15.87
C LEU A 272 -14.74 7.73 14.50
N TRP A 273 -13.48 7.35 14.41
CA TRP A 273 -12.63 7.58 13.25
C TRP A 273 -11.95 6.28 12.87
N LEU A 274 -12.42 5.67 11.79
CA LEU A 274 -11.96 4.36 11.34
C LEU A 274 -10.66 4.50 10.55
N CYS A 275 -9.58 3.96 11.09
CA CYS A 275 -8.28 3.88 10.46
C CYS A 275 -7.83 2.41 10.39
N PRO A 276 -8.27 1.66 9.37
CA PRO A 276 -7.88 0.27 9.24
C PRO A 276 -6.46 0.13 8.67
N ASP A 277 -5.80 -0.96 9.01
CA ASP A 277 -4.67 -1.48 8.28
C ASP A 277 -5.21 -2.33 7.11
N LEU A 278 -5.26 -1.74 5.92
CA LEU A 278 -5.96 -2.32 4.76
C LEU A 278 -5.21 -3.50 4.14
N ALA A 279 -3.89 -3.43 4.13
CA ALA A 279 -3.02 -4.48 3.66
C ALA A 279 -1.68 -4.37 4.39
N GLN A 280 -1.32 -5.40 5.11
CA GLN A 280 -0.13 -5.39 5.96
C GLN A 280 1.16 -5.12 5.19
N TRP A 281 1.22 -5.54 3.94
CA TRP A 281 2.45 -5.61 3.18
C TRP A 281 2.47 -4.66 1.99
N GLY A 282 1.35 -4.09 1.63
CA GLY A 282 1.26 -3.23 0.47
C GLY A 282 1.46 -3.97 -0.86
N TYR A 283 1.70 -3.18 -1.90
CA TYR A 283 1.81 -3.68 -3.27
C TYR A 283 3.11 -4.43 -3.57
N PHE A 284 4.22 -4.02 -2.95
CA PHE A 284 5.55 -4.52 -3.32
C PHE A 284 5.96 -5.78 -2.59
N LEU A 285 5.37 -6.10 -1.45
CA LEU A 285 5.75 -7.28 -0.72
C LEU A 285 5.07 -8.53 -1.30
N ASN A 286 5.89 -9.43 -1.80
CA ASN A 286 5.48 -10.79 -2.14
C ASN A 286 5.51 -11.67 -0.89
N VAL A 287 4.41 -12.33 -0.60
CA VAL A 287 4.32 -13.30 0.51
C VAL A 287 4.83 -14.66 0.02
N ASP A 288 6.15 -14.78 -0.11
CA ASP A 288 6.81 -16.00 -0.57
C ASP A 288 6.84 -17.03 0.56
N GLY A 289 5.92 -17.99 0.52
CA GLY A 289 5.83 -19.09 1.49
C GLY A 289 5.62 -18.63 2.93
N ALA A 290 5.38 -17.36 3.15
CA ALA A 290 5.28 -16.81 4.48
C ALA A 290 3.93 -17.14 5.09
N MET A 291 3.98 -17.74 6.23
CA MET A 291 2.86 -18.13 7.06
C MET A 291 2.19 -16.97 7.78
N LEU A 292 2.50 -15.73 7.44
CA LEU A 292 2.07 -14.55 8.17
C LEU A 292 0.58 -14.41 8.29
N SER A 293 -0.08 -14.72 7.22
CA SER A 293 -1.53 -14.61 7.17
C SER A 293 -2.25 -15.91 7.48
N GLY A 294 -1.51 -16.98 7.80
CA GLY A 294 -2.07 -18.32 7.89
C GLY A 294 -2.55 -18.90 6.54
N VAL A 295 -2.33 -18.18 5.46
CA VAL A 295 -2.80 -18.57 4.12
C VAL A 295 -1.76 -19.37 3.37
N GLY A 296 -0.47 -19.27 3.74
CA GLY A 296 0.61 -20.14 3.30
C GLY A 296 0.74 -20.27 1.80
N MET A 297 0.64 -19.18 1.05
CA MET A 297 0.69 -19.21 -0.40
C MET A 297 2.02 -18.67 -0.90
N ALA A 298 2.80 -19.56 -1.48
CA ALA A 298 4.01 -19.17 -2.18
C ALA A 298 3.67 -18.28 -3.38
N ASP A 299 4.50 -17.27 -3.61
CA ASP A 299 4.50 -16.42 -4.81
C ASP A 299 3.21 -15.62 -5.12
N LEU A 300 2.28 -15.45 -4.17
CA LEU A 300 1.13 -14.58 -4.36
C LEU A 300 1.26 -13.27 -3.62
N TRP A 301 0.78 -12.21 -4.26
CA TRP A 301 0.67 -10.90 -3.65
C TRP A 301 -0.42 -10.91 -2.59
N ASP A 302 -0.09 -10.51 -1.37
CA ASP A 302 -1.01 -10.55 -0.24
C ASP A 302 -2.30 -9.77 -0.51
N THR A 303 -2.18 -8.58 -1.09
CA THR A 303 -3.33 -7.75 -1.48
C THR A 303 -4.26 -8.45 -2.47
N ALA A 304 -3.71 -9.08 -3.51
CA ALA A 304 -4.50 -9.78 -4.53
C ALA A 304 -5.25 -10.96 -3.94
N VAL A 305 -4.57 -11.77 -3.13
CA VAL A 305 -5.17 -12.95 -2.48
C VAL A 305 -6.37 -12.59 -1.61
N ARG A 306 -6.32 -11.44 -0.95
CA ARG A 306 -7.39 -10.97 -0.07
C ARG A 306 -8.48 -10.19 -0.78
N GLY A 307 -8.31 -9.89 -2.06
CA GLY A 307 -9.20 -9.02 -2.81
C GLY A 307 -9.12 -7.55 -2.35
N ILE A 308 -7.97 -7.12 -1.85
CA ILE A 308 -7.79 -5.76 -1.34
C ILE A 308 -7.42 -4.84 -2.50
N ASP A 309 -8.37 -3.98 -2.87
CA ASP A 309 -8.13 -2.80 -3.69
C ASP A 309 -7.96 -1.60 -2.77
N LEU A 310 -6.73 -1.16 -2.58
CA LEU A 310 -6.37 -0.12 -1.61
C LEU A 310 -7.12 1.19 -1.85
N TYR A 311 -7.24 1.61 -3.11
CA TYR A 311 -7.86 2.88 -3.47
C TYR A 311 -9.39 2.84 -3.36
N ARG A 312 -10.03 1.73 -3.73
CA ARG A 312 -11.48 1.59 -3.53
C ARG A 312 -11.85 1.48 -2.06
N LEU A 313 -11.04 0.80 -1.26
CA LEU A 313 -11.25 0.73 0.20
C LEU A 313 -11.06 2.07 0.88
N SER A 314 -10.20 2.93 0.37
CA SER A 314 -9.94 4.25 0.95
C SER A 314 -11.20 5.12 1.04
N SER A 315 -12.11 4.97 0.09
CA SER A 315 -13.38 5.71 0.10
C SER A 315 -14.40 5.21 1.13
N ALA A 316 -14.19 4.02 1.69
CA ALA A 316 -15.08 3.37 2.65
C ALA A 316 -14.67 3.60 4.12
N VAL A 317 -13.55 4.31 4.36
CA VAL A 317 -12.98 4.51 5.69
C VAL A 317 -12.58 5.97 5.91
N ASP A 318 -12.36 6.36 7.16
CA ASP A 318 -12.00 7.75 7.48
C ASP A 318 -10.54 8.08 7.17
N CYS A 319 -9.63 7.13 7.42
CA CYS A 319 -8.22 7.24 7.09
C CYS A 319 -7.73 5.92 6.53
N ALA A 320 -7.40 5.90 5.26
CA ALA A 320 -6.78 4.72 4.65
C ALA A 320 -5.32 4.62 5.08
N ASN A 321 -4.93 3.44 5.54
CA ASN A 321 -3.59 3.15 6.03
C ASN A 321 -3.21 1.70 5.72
N PHE A 322 -1.93 1.45 5.54
CA PHE A 322 -1.33 0.12 5.56
C PHE A 322 0.12 0.19 6.07
N LEU A 323 0.62 -0.91 6.57
CA LEU A 323 1.98 -0.96 7.11
C LEU A 323 3.00 -1.10 5.98
N SER A 324 3.84 -0.10 5.82
CA SER A 324 4.92 -0.12 4.84
C SER A 324 6.08 -0.98 5.32
N VAL A 325 6.55 -1.87 4.46
CA VAL A 325 7.81 -2.61 4.62
C VAL A 325 8.72 -2.21 3.47
N PRO A 326 9.91 -1.64 3.71
CA PRO A 326 10.75 -1.05 2.67
C PRO A 326 11.54 -2.10 1.88
N VAL A 327 10.84 -3.00 1.21
CA VAL A 327 11.40 -4.05 0.36
C VAL A 327 10.72 -4.08 -1.01
N THR A 328 11.50 -4.46 -2.02
CA THR A 328 10.99 -4.66 -3.38
C THR A 328 10.24 -6.00 -3.51
N PRO A 329 9.52 -6.23 -4.62
CA PRO A 329 8.94 -7.53 -4.94
C PRO A 329 9.94 -8.69 -4.94
N SER A 330 11.22 -8.42 -5.16
CA SER A 330 12.30 -9.42 -5.10
C SER A 330 12.83 -9.66 -3.68
N GLY A 331 12.28 -8.99 -2.67
CA GLY A 331 12.70 -9.12 -1.28
C GLY A 331 13.97 -8.32 -0.93
N ASP A 332 14.41 -7.42 -1.79
CA ASP A 332 15.56 -6.58 -1.53
C ASP A 332 15.15 -5.28 -0.83
N PRO A 333 15.85 -4.84 0.22
CA PRO A 333 15.63 -3.52 0.79
C PRO A 333 15.78 -2.41 -0.24
N ASP A 334 14.84 -1.49 -0.25
CA ASP A 334 14.85 -0.36 -1.18
C ASP A 334 14.42 0.94 -0.47
N ILE A 335 15.24 1.97 -0.67
CA ILE A 335 15.12 3.24 0.04
C ILE A 335 13.87 4.03 -0.30
N TYR A 336 13.35 3.87 -1.52
CA TYR A 336 12.19 4.63 -1.99
C TYR A 336 10.86 3.89 -1.86
N VAL A 337 10.85 2.62 -1.44
CA VAL A 337 9.59 1.90 -1.22
C VAL A 337 8.74 2.58 -0.14
N THR A 338 9.35 3.03 0.97
CA THR A 338 8.62 3.78 2.00
C THR A 338 8.01 5.05 1.43
N ALA A 339 8.77 5.84 0.68
CA ALA A 339 8.27 7.07 0.07
C ALA A 339 7.13 6.79 -0.92
N CYS A 340 7.28 5.76 -1.77
CA CYS A 340 6.26 5.32 -2.72
C CYS A 340 4.97 4.89 -2.02
N HIS A 341 5.06 4.03 -0.99
CA HIS A 341 3.91 3.60 -0.18
C HIS A 341 3.19 4.77 0.48
N HIS A 342 3.92 5.75 0.99
CA HIS A 342 3.31 6.92 1.63
C HIS A 342 2.74 7.92 0.63
N SER A 343 3.29 7.98 -0.57
CA SER A 343 2.65 8.68 -1.69
C SER A 343 1.31 8.03 -2.08
N MET A 344 1.23 6.68 -2.08
CA MET A 344 -0.04 5.96 -2.24
C MET A 344 -1.02 6.32 -1.12
N MET A 345 -0.59 6.27 0.16
CA MET A 345 -1.44 6.64 1.30
C MET A 345 -1.94 8.08 1.20
N ARG A 346 -1.11 9.03 0.75
CA ARG A 346 -1.51 10.41 0.49
C ARG A 346 -2.64 10.47 -0.54
N ALA A 347 -2.46 9.84 -1.69
CA ALA A 347 -3.47 9.81 -2.75
C ALA A 347 -4.76 9.11 -2.30
N MET A 348 -4.66 7.96 -1.62
CA MET A 348 -5.80 7.25 -1.05
C MET A 348 -6.62 8.10 -0.08
N ASN A 349 -5.99 9.03 0.61
CA ASN A 349 -6.66 9.94 1.55
C ASN A 349 -7.03 11.30 0.94
N SER A 350 -6.84 11.51 -0.32
CA SER A 350 -7.20 12.68 -1.15
C SER A 350 -7.78 13.89 -0.38
N GLY A 351 -6.92 14.88 -0.05
CA GLY A 351 -7.33 16.10 0.64
C GLY A 351 -7.65 15.96 2.15
N ARG A 352 -7.54 14.76 2.73
CA ARG A 352 -7.69 14.51 4.18
C ARG A 352 -6.33 14.39 4.85
N GLU A 353 -6.25 14.79 6.13
CA GLU A 353 -5.08 14.43 6.94
C GLU A 353 -4.99 12.90 7.12
N PHE A 354 -3.78 12.34 7.01
CA PHE A 354 -3.57 10.90 7.09
C PHE A 354 -2.41 10.51 8.01
N LEU A 355 -2.42 9.26 8.46
CA LEU A 355 -1.35 8.65 9.22
C LEU A 355 -0.42 7.89 8.28
N GLY A 356 0.89 8.05 8.47
CA GLY A 356 1.88 7.15 7.87
C GLY A 356 1.84 5.80 8.57
N GLY A 357 1.92 4.72 7.81
CA GLY A 357 1.92 3.36 8.32
C GLY A 357 3.28 2.70 8.19
N ILE A 358 3.80 2.09 9.24
CA ILE A 358 5.12 1.45 9.23
C ILE A 358 5.16 0.14 10.02
N TYR A 359 5.88 -0.84 9.51
CA TYR A 359 6.17 -2.10 10.16
C TYR A 359 7.61 -2.12 10.70
N TRP A 360 7.75 -2.15 12.01
CA TRP A 360 9.05 -2.20 12.67
C TRP A 360 9.54 -3.63 12.98
N GLY A 361 8.77 -4.64 12.64
CA GLY A 361 9.16 -6.04 12.80
C GLY A 361 10.35 -6.42 11.93
N ARG A 362 11.03 -7.53 12.28
CA ARG A 362 12.14 -8.09 11.51
C ARG A 362 11.71 -9.11 10.48
N PHE A 363 10.47 -9.46 10.52
CA PHE A 363 9.87 -10.53 9.75
C PHE A 363 10.48 -10.69 8.34
N LEU A 364 10.95 -11.86 8.00
CA LEU A 364 11.66 -12.25 6.77
C LEU A 364 12.99 -11.52 6.49
N TYR A 365 13.26 -10.36 7.12
CA TYR A 365 14.37 -9.49 6.77
C TYR A 365 15.12 -9.04 8.02
N ASN A 366 15.87 -9.97 8.62
CA ASN A 366 16.53 -9.78 9.92
C ASN A 366 17.42 -8.55 10.01
N HIS A 367 17.94 -8.06 8.87
CA HIS A 367 18.87 -6.94 8.82
C HIS A 367 18.34 -5.76 8.01
N LEU A 368 17.00 -5.67 7.81
CA LEU A 368 16.40 -4.63 7.00
C LEU A 368 16.82 -3.22 7.47
N TYR A 369 16.77 -2.97 8.77
CA TYR A 369 17.05 -1.66 9.35
C TYR A 369 18.53 -1.40 9.68
N GLU A 370 19.42 -2.30 9.39
CA GLU A 370 20.84 -2.01 9.25
C GLU A 370 21.14 -1.24 7.97
N VAL A 371 20.27 -1.38 6.97
CA VAL A 371 20.39 -0.79 5.64
C VAL A 371 19.62 0.49 5.52
N ILE A 372 18.36 0.45 5.91
CA ILE A 372 17.41 1.56 5.89
C ILE A 372 17.13 1.93 7.34
N THR A 373 17.64 3.06 7.79
CA THR A 373 17.56 3.46 9.18
C THR A 373 16.15 3.94 9.57
N PRO A 374 15.74 3.85 10.85
CA PRO A 374 14.51 4.48 11.32
C PRO A 374 14.45 5.98 11.04
N CYS A 375 15.56 6.71 11.14
CA CYS A 375 15.61 8.14 10.80
C CYS A 375 15.25 8.39 9.34
N GLU A 376 15.86 7.64 8.42
CA GLU A 376 15.57 7.71 6.98
C GLU A 376 14.10 7.38 6.67
N THR A 377 13.57 6.33 7.31
CA THR A 377 12.18 5.89 7.14
C THR A 377 11.18 6.94 7.59
N VAL A 378 11.35 7.49 8.81
CA VAL A 378 10.45 8.51 9.34
C VAL A 378 10.57 9.82 8.57
N ALA A 379 11.76 10.17 8.07
CA ALA A 379 11.93 11.32 7.19
C ALA A 379 11.15 11.15 5.88
N ALA A 380 11.16 9.96 5.26
CA ALA A 380 10.37 9.67 4.06
C ALA A 380 8.84 9.74 4.34
N ILE A 381 8.40 9.30 5.53
CA ILE A 381 7.00 9.47 5.97
C ILE A 381 6.65 10.96 6.09
N ALA A 382 7.51 11.76 6.72
CA ALA A 382 7.30 13.21 6.83
C ALA A 382 7.25 13.88 5.45
N ALA A 383 8.14 13.51 4.53
CA ALA A 383 8.19 14.04 3.17
C ALA A 383 6.92 13.77 2.36
N SER A 384 6.22 12.68 2.65
CA SER A 384 4.94 12.38 1.99
C SER A 384 3.79 13.29 2.44
N GLY A 385 3.97 14.10 3.49
CA GLY A 385 2.94 14.97 4.05
C GLY A 385 2.05 14.30 5.11
N ALA A 386 2.42 13.11 5.60
CA ALA A 386 1.72 12.45 6.72
C ALA A 386 1.69 13.35 7.95
N LYS A 387 0.58 13.35 8.69
CA LYS A 387 0.31 14.24 9.82
C LYS A 387 0.35 13.54 11.18
N GLY A 388 0.73 12.29 11.19
CA GLY A 388 0.95 11.41 12.34
C GLY A 388 1.45 10.05 11.84
N CYS A 389 1.65 9.10 12.74
CA CYS A 389 2.17 7.78 12.40
C CYS A 389 1.40 6.68 13.14
N SER A 390 1.16 5.56 12.47
CA SER A 390 0.68 4.32 13.07
C SER A 390 1.66 3.20 12.76
N ALA A 391 2.20 2.57 13.79
CA ALA A 391 3.23 1.58 13.65
C ALA A 391 2.83 0.22 14.22
N TYR A 392 3.29 -0.83 13.58
CA TYR A 392 3.25 -2.17 14.11
C TYR A 392 4.62 -2.55 14.65
N GLY A 393 4.60 -3.27 15.74
CA GLY A 393 5.55 -4.30 16.02
C GLY A 393 6.35 -4.08 17.29
N MET A 394 5.72 -3.73 18.43
CA MET A 394 6.44 -3.73 19.71
C MET A 394 6.93 -5.13 20.05
N CYS A 395 6.07 -6.12 20.00
CA CYS A 395 6.40 -7.51 20.29
C CYS A 395 6.51 -8.42 19.07
N GLY A 396 6.19 -7.95 17.87
CA GLY A 396 6.30 -8.71 16.61
C GLY A 396 5.61 -10.08 16.61
N LEU A 397 5.66 -10.78 15.48
CA LEU A 397 5.16 -12.16 15.35
C LEU A 397 6.13 -13.14 16.02
N ASP A 398 7.10 -13.62 15.29
CA ASP A 398 8.10 -14.59 15.78
C ASP A 398 9.44 -13.92 16.10
N ASP A 399 9.60 -12.65 15.78
CA ASP A 399 10.85 -11.91 15.82
C ASP A 399 11.02 -11.00 17.05
N GLY A 400 9.99 -10.93 17.90
CA GLY A 400 9.98 -10.06 19.09
C GLY A 400 9.88 -8.57 18.79
N GLY A 401 9.74 -8.17 17.54
CA GLY A 401 9.55 -6.78 17.13
C GLY A 401 10.64 -5.83 17.61
N VAL A 402 10.24 -4.59 17.94
CA VAL A 402 11.14 -3.54 18.45
C VAL A 402 11.86 -3.94 19.74
N LEU A 403 11.20 -4.72 20.60
CA LEU A 403 11.73 -5.11 21.89
C LEU A 403 13.01 -5.96 21.80
N HIS A 404 13.11 -6.76 20.75
CA HIS A 404 14.24 -7.71 20.57
C HIS A 404 15.08 -7.37 19.33
N ARG A 405 15.22 -6.10 19.00
CA ARG A 405 16.11 -5.69 17.92
C ARG A 405 17.56 -6.04 18.25
N MET A 406 18.23 -6.63 17.27
CA MET A 406 19.66 -6.95 17.36
C MET A 406 20.55 -5.81 16.92
N GLU A 407 20.01 -4.87 16.12
CA GLU A 407 20.71 -3.68 15.67
C GLU A 407 20.90 -2.72 16.84
N SER A 408 22.14 -2.55 17.28
CA SER A 408 22.48 -1.76 18.49
C SER A 408 22.04 -0.30 18.42
N TYR A 409 21.93 0.27 17.21
CA TYR A 409 21.55 1.66 16.97
C TYR A 409 20.04 1.85 16.76
N PHE A 410 19.26 0.78 16.61
CA PHE A 410 17.87 0.86 16.17
C PHE A 410 17.01 1.73 17.11
N ASN A 411 17.02 1.41 18.39
CA ASN A 411 16.19 2.13 19.37
C ASN A 411 16.62 3.61 19.48
N GLU A 412 17.92 3.91 19.44
CA GLU A 412 18.42 5.29 19.46
C GLU A 412 17.98 6.05 18.20
N SER A 413 18.14 5.42 17.04
CA SER A 413 17.71 5.99 15.75
C SER A 413 16.19 6.20 15.71
N LEU A 414 15.38 5.24 16.18
CA LEU A 414 13.94 5.36 16.22
C LEU A 414 13.47 6.47 17.17
N LYS A 415 14.06 6.55 18.37
CA LYS A 415 13.79 7.63 19.30
C LYS A 415 14.06 8.99 18.66
N ARG A 416 15.26 9.15 18.08
CA ARG A 416 15.65 10.40 17.43
C ARG A 416 14.75 10.75 16.24
N ALA A 417 14.35 9.75 15.48
CA ALA A 417 13.42 9.92 14.35
C ALA A 417 12.07 10.46 14.82
N ASN A 418 11.49 9.86 15.86
CA ASN A 418 10.20 10.29 16.41
C ASN A 418 10.28 11.68 17.06
N GLU A 419 11.33 11.98 17.83
CA GLU A 419 11.55 13.30 18.39
C GLU A 419 11.60 14.39 17.31
N TRP A 420 12.40 14.15 16.27
CA TRP A 420 12.51 15.05 15.13
C TRP A 420 11.18 15.22 14.37
N PHE A 421 10.44 14.12 14.17
CA PHE A 421 9.13 14.18 13.54
C PHE A 421 8.16 15.07 14.29
N GLN A 422 8.15 14.98 15.63
CA GLN A 422 7.35 15.86 16.49
C GLN A 422 7.79 17.32 16.37
N GLU A 423 9.09 17.57 16.27
CA GLU A 423 9.65 18.91 16.14
C GLU A 423 9.25 19.58 14.83
N ILE A 424 9.36 18.86 13.70
CA ILE A 424 9.19 19.47 12.37
C ILE A 424 7.74 19.56 11.89
N LEU A 425 6.85 18.64 12.30
CA LEU A 425 5.48 18.61 11.79
C LEU A 425 4.72 19.92 11.93
N PRO A 426 4.82 20.67 13.06
CA PRO A 426 4.18 21.98 13.18
C PRO A 426 4.75 23.03 12.21
N LEU A 427 5.98 22.84 11.75
CA LEU A 427 6.72 23.79 10.92
C LEU A 427 6.51 23.54 9.42
N THR A 428 6.22 22.29 9.01
CA THR A 428 6.09 21.95 7.59
C THR A 428 4.92 22.65 6.89
N GLY A 429 3.79 22.83 7.58
CA GLY A 429 2.56 23.29 6.93
C GLY A 429 1.98 22.24 5.99
N SER A 430 1.49 22.66 4.82
CA SER A 430 0.93 21.77 3.79
C SER A 430 1.95 21.42 2.74
N LEU A 431 1.95 20.17 2.28
CA LEU A 431 2.76 19.76 1.13
C LEU A 431 2.30 20.53 -0.12
N ILE A 432 3.24 21.04 -0.89
CA ILE A 432 2.94 21.63 -2.20
C ILE A 432 2.49 20.50 -3.14
N PRO A 433 1.31 20.62 -3.77
CA PRO A 433 0.77 19.54 -4.58
C PRO A 433 1.73 19.12 -5.71
N PRO A 434 2.04 17.83 -5.84
CA PRO A 434 2.86 17.32 -6.94
C PRO A 434 2.24 17.62 -8.30
N LYS A 435 3.08 17.92 -9.30
CA LYS A 435 2.67 18.13 -10.69
C LYS A 435 2.75 16.88 -11.55
N VAL A 436 3.29 15.82 -11.00
CA VAL A 436 3.45 14.52 -11.66
C VAL A 436 2.59 13.50 -10.94
N ALA A 437 1.77 12.78 -11.70
CA ALA A 437 1.06 11.59 -11.22
C ALA A 437 1.63 10.33 -11.87
N ILE A 438 1.73 9.26 -11.10
CA ILE A 438 2.01 7.91 -11.58
C ILE A 438 0.74 7.10 -11.34
N LEU A 439 0.15 6.55 -12.39
CA LEU A 439 -1.08 5.78 -12.26
C LEU A 439 -0.79 4.42 -11.66
N PHE A 440 -1.41 4.14 -10.50
CA PHE A 440 -1.30 2.84 -9.87
C PHE A 440 -2.06 1.78 -10.70
N PRO A 441 -1.43 0.65 -11.04
CA PRO A 441 -2.04 -0.37 -11.87
C PRO A 441 -3.00 -1.26 -11.04
N SER A 442 -4.15 -0.72 -10.64
CA SER A 442 -5.10 -1.38 -9.73
C SER A 442 -5.61 -2.71 -10.25
N ALA A 443 -5.86 -2.81 -11.57
CA ALA A 443 -6.31 -4.06 -12.18
C ALA A 443 -5.23 -5.15 -12.11
N MET A 444 -3.97 -4.82 -12.41
CA MET A 444 -2.85 -5.75 -12.30
C MET A 444 -2.61 -6.14 -10.82
N ALA A 445 -2.64 -5.18 -9.91
CA ALA A 445 -2.44 -5.45 -8.49
C ALA A 445 -3.45 -6.45 -7.91
N LEU A 446 -4.68 -6.42 -8.42
CA LEU A 446 -5.77 -7.29 -7.96
C LEU A 446 -5.87 -8.61 -8.73
N CYS A 447 -5.67 -8.58 -10.05
CA CYS A 447 -5.96 -9.71 -10.94
C CYS A 447 -4.71 -10.48 -11.39
N GLU A 448 -3.51 -9.93 -11.21
CA GLU A 448 -2.28 -10.62 -11.55
C GLU A 448 -2.14 -11.92 -10.73
N ASN A 449 -1.73 -12.97 -11.37
CA ASN A 449 -1.49 -14.25 -10.73
C ASN A 449 -0.02 -14.69 -10.90
N MET A 450 0.37 -15.73 -10.16
CA MET A 450 1.72 -16.29 -10.17
C MET A 450 2.20 -16.75 -11.54
N GLN A 451 1.27 -17.22 -12.38
CA GLN A 451 1.57 -17.79 -13.68
C GLN A 451 1.92 -16.73 -14.71
N THR A 452 1.67 -15.45 -14.39
CA THR A 452 2.00 -14.38 -15.29
C THR A 452 3.52 -14.16 -15.31
N PRO A 453 4.22 -14.43 -16.42
CA PRO A 453 5.65 -14.22 -16.51
C PRO A 453 6.02 -12.77 -16.21
N GLY A 454 7.08 -12.55 -15.43
CA GLY A 454 7.58 -11.20 -15.13
C GLY A 454 6.71 -10.40 -14.18
N ASN A 455 5.90 -11.04 -13.32
CA ASN A 455 5.02 -10.34 -12.38
C ASN A 455 5.79 -9.45 -11.39
N LYS A 456 6.94 -9.88 -10.91
CA LYS A 456 7.82 -9.10 -10.01
C LYS A 456 8.43 -7.91 -10.75
N GLU A 457 8.89 -8.14 -11.94
CA GLU A 457 9.53 -7.16 -12.82
C GLU A 457 8.54 -6.04 -13.20
N ARG A 458 7.30 -6.38 -13.52
CA ARG A 458 6.26 -5.39 -13.84
C ARG A 458 5.94 -4.48 -12.66
N ARG A 459 5.95 -5.01 -11.44
CA ARG A 459 5.77 -4.19 -10.24
C ARG A 459 6.95 -3.26 -9.98
N LEU A 460 8.15 -3.66 -10.38
CA LEU A 460 9.33 -2.80 -10.33
C LEU A 460 9.25 -1.62 -11.31
N ASP A 461 8.47 -1.71 -12.39
CA ASP A 461 8.32 -0.61 -13.32
C ASP A 461 7.69 0.63 -12.64
N LEU A 462 6.62 0.46 -11.87
CA LEU A 462 6.04 1.54 -11.07
C LEU A 462 7.06 2.15 -10.11
N LEU A 463 7.78 1.31 -9.36
CA LEU A 463 8.77 1.78 -8.39
C LEU A 463 9.89 2.56 -9.08
N GLY A 464 10.35 2.10 -10.25
CA GLY A 464 11.41 2.78 -10.99
C GLY A 464 11.00 4.13 -11.56
N TRP A 465 9.77 4.30 -12.02
CA TRP A 465 9.23 5.61 -12.39
C TRP A 465 9.24 6.57 -11.19
N TYR A 466 8.83 6.08 -10.02
CA TYR A 466 8.87 6.87 -8.79
C TYR A 466 10.30 7.26 -8.39
N HIS A 467 11.27 6.31 -8.45
CA HIS A 467 12.69 6.59 -8.27
C HIS A 467 13.21 7.69 -9.20
N GLY A 468 12.83 7.61 -10.47
CA GLY A 468 13.24 8.59 -11.47
C GLY A 468 12.77 10.00 -11.12
N CYS A 469 11.54 10.14 -10.63
CA CYS A 469 11.02 11.44 -10.20
C CYS A 469 11.77 11.97 -8.96
N LEU A 470 11.94 11.14 -7.93
CA LEU A 470 12.62 11.56 -6.70
C LEU A 470 14.08 11.92 -6.92
N ASP A 471 14.82 11.20 -7.76
CA ASP A 471 16.22 11.51 -8.12
C ASP A 471 16.34 12.84 -8.90
N LEU A 472 15.24 13.34 -9.48
CA LEU A 472 15.14 14.65 -10.13
C LEU A 472 14.61 15.75 -9.19
N GLY A 473 14.46 15.43 -7.91
CA GLY A 473 13.96 16.38 -6.90
C GLY A 473 12.44 16.66 -7.00
N LEU A 474 11.70 15.77 -7.65
CA LEU A 474 10.26 15.91 -7.84
C LEU A 474 9.50 14.89 -6.97
N GLU A 475 8.63 15.37 -6.10
CA GLU A 475 7.58 14.52 -5.55
C GLU A 475 6.56 14.16 -6.64
N ALA A 476 6.04 12.92 -6.57
CA ALA A 476 5.00 12.42 -7.44
C ALA A 476 3.86 11.80 -6.63
N ASP A 477 2.64 11.95 -7.08
CA ASP A 477 1.52 11.20 -6.53
C ASP A 477 1.42 9.84 -7.22
N VAL A 478 1.36 8.78 -6.42
CA VAL A 478 0.96 7.46 -6.92
C VAL A 478 -0.55 7.35 -6.67
N THR A 479 -1.35 7.56 -7.70
CA THR A 479 -2.81 7.65 -7.63
C THR A 479 -3.45 6.64 -8.57
N ASP A 480 -4.73 6.31 -8.38
CA ASP A 480 -5.44 5.42 -9.29
C ASP A 480 -6.42 6.15 -10.22
N GLY A 481 -7.01 5.39 -11.17
CA GLY A 481 -7.93 5.96 -12.14
C GLY A 481 -9.18 6.57 -11.53
N LYS A 482 -9.70 5.97 -10.44
CA LYS A 482 -10.91 6.46 -9.77
C LYS A 482 -10.69 7.80 -9.08
N ASP A 483 -9.51 7.97 -8.46
CA ASP A 483 -9.17 9.24 -7.83
C ASP A 483 -8.94 10.33 -8.88
N LEU A 484 -8.29 10.00 -10.01
CA LEU A 484 -8.14 10.93 -11.13
C LEU A 484 -9.48 11.41 -11.70
N CYS A 485 -10.50 10.55 -11.71
CA CYS A 485 -11.85 10.88 -12.20
C CYS A 485 -12.63 11.79 -11.24
N GLN A 486 -12.18 12.01 -10.01
CA GLN A 486 -12.82 12.95 -9.11
C GLN A 486 -12.72 14.41 -9.67
N PRO A 487 -13.77 15.22 -9.48
CA PRO A 487 -13.82 16.55 -10.06
C PRO A 487 -12.61 17.41 -9.67
N GLY A 488 -11.85 17.83 -10.67
CA GLY A 488 -10.73 18.76 -10.51
C GLY A 488 -9.39 18.12 -10.14
N VAL A 489 -9.34 16.85 -9.77
CA VAL A 489 -8.09 16.19 -9.35
C VAL A 489 -7.07 16.15 -10.47
N ILE A 490 -7.45 15.74 -11.67
CA ILE A 490 -6.52 15.66 -12.80
C ILE A 490 -5.91 17.02 -13.17
N ASN A 491 -6.60 18.12 -12.87
CA ASN A 491 -6.14 19.47 -13.27
C ASN A 491 -4.91 19.95 -12.47
N GLN A 492 -4.58 19.30 -11.37
CA GLN A 492 -3.36 19.65 -10.62
C GLN A 492 -2.08 19.10 -11.26
N TYR A 493 -2.22 18.08 -12.12
CA TYR A 493 -1.08 17.44 -12.76
C TYR A 493 -0.78 18.08 -14.14
N GLN A 494 0.49 18.09 -14.48
CA GLN A 494 1.00 18.46 -15.80
C GLN A 494 1.51 17.24 -16.55
N VAL A 495 1.92 16.19 -15.80
CA VAL A 495 2.42 14.93 -16.34
C VAL A 495 1.69 13.77 -15.68
N ILE A 496 1.26 12.80 -16.48
CA ILE A 496 0.75 11.52 -16.02
C ILE A 496 1.61 10.40 -16.61
N ILE A 497 2.14 9.55 -15.73
CA ILE A 497 2.92 8.37 -16.10
C ILE A 497 2.04 7.14 -15.92
N LEU A 498 1.98 6.29 -16.94
CA LEU A 498 1.25 5.03 -16.98
C LEU A 498 2.27 3.88 -16.99
N PRO A 499 2.59 3.30 -15.81
CA PRO A 499 3.46 2.12 -15.72
C PRO A 499 2.82 0.89 -16.36
N GLU A 500 3.52 -0.24 -16.32
CA GLU A 500 3.00 -1.53 -16.74
C GLU A 500 1.64 -1.84 -16.08
N ASP A 501 0.64 -2.17 -16.89
CA ASP A 501 -0.67 -2.67 -16.48
C ASP A 501 -1.28 -3.52 -17.62
N ASP A 502 -0.95 -4.78 -17.65
CA ASP A 502 -1.44 -5.73 -18.66
C ASP A 502 -2.79 -6.38 -18.27
N CYS A 503 -3.36 -5.99 -17.14
CA CYS A 503 -4.65 -6.45 -16.66
C CYS A 503 -5.78 -5.41 -16.79
N TYR A 504 -5.50 -4.22 -17.30
CA TYR A 504 -6.48 -3.12 -17.39
C TYR A 504 -7.80 -3.54 -18.05
N LEU A 505 -7.75 -4.36 -19.10
CA LEU A 505 -8.95 -4.79 -19.83
C LEU A 505 -9.85 -5.75 -19.04
N ALA A 506 -9.42 -6.22 -17.87
CA ALA A 506 -10.28 -6.98 -16.96
C ALA A 506 -11.39 -6.11 -16.33
N ASP A 507 -11.09 -4.82 -16.07
CA ASP A 507 -12.03 -3.84 -15.50
C ASP A 507 -11.86 -2.47 -16.14
N PRO A 508 -12.16 -2.31 -17.47
CA PRO A 508 -11.92 -1.08 -18.18
C PRO A 508 -12.81 0.06 -17.66
N ASP A 509 -12.22 1.24 -17.47
CA ASP A 509 -12.89 2.44 -17.01
C ASP A 509 -13.00 3.47 -18.14
N LEU A 510 -14.20 3.58 -18.72
CA LEU A 510 -14.47 4.50 -19.82
C LEU A 510 -14.38 5.98 -19.42
N GLU A 511 -14.67 6.31 -18.17
CA GLU A 511 -14.54 7.67 -17.66
C GLU A 511 -13.07 8.09 -17.61
N LEU A 512 -12.21 7.20 -17.10
CA LEU A 512 -10.76 7.41 -17.10
C LEU A 512 -10.22 7.55 -18.53
N GLU A 513 -10.65 6.70 -19.47
CA GLU A 513 -10.24 6.79 -20.87
C GLU A 513 -10.54 8.17 -21.48
N GLN A 514 -11.77 8.64 -21.30
CA GLN A 514 -12.18 9.97 -21.79
C GLN A 514 -11.43 11.11 -21.10
N LEU A 515 -11.18 10.96 -19.81
CA LEU A 515 -10.46 11.93 -19.01
C LEU A 515 -9.01 12.08 -19.47
N LEU A 516 -8.31 10.97 -19.73
CA LEU A 516 -6.92 10.99 -20.22
C LEU A 516 -6.81 11.57 -21.64
N LEU A 517 -7.74 11.24 -22.53
CA LEU A 517 -7.81 11.87 -23.86
C LEU A 517 -8.01 13.38 -23.76
N ALA A 518 -8.91 13.83 -22.89
CA ALA A 518 -9.15 15.24 -22.64
C ALA A 518 -7.94 15.94 -22.00
N PHE A 519 -7.25 15.29 -21.07
CA PHE A 519 -6.05 15.80 -20.42
C PHE A 519 -4.95 16.10 -21.44
N VAL A 520 -4.62 15.14 -22.30
CA VAL A 520 -3.60 15.33 -23.35
C VAL A 520 -4.04 16.40 -24.35
N SER A 521 -5.30 16.36 -24.80
CA SER A 521 -5.82 17.35 -25.75
C SER A 521 -5.71 18.80 -25.26
N LYS A 522 -5.83 19.01 -23.92
CA LYS A 522 -5.73 20.33 -23.28
C LYS A 522 -4.30 20.80 -23.00
N GLY A 523 -3.29 19.99 -23.22
CA GLY A 523 -1.89 20.38 -23.03
C GLY A 523 -1.12 19.51 -22.03
N GLY A 524 -1.74 18.51 -21.43
CA GLY A 524 -1.08 17.58 -20.53
C GLY A 524 -0.07 16.68 -21.25
N THR A 525 0.93 16.24 -20.54
CA THR A 525 1.92 15.27 -21.02
C THR A 525 1.63 13.89 -20.44
N LEU A 526 1.61 12.87 -21.29
CA LEU A 526 1.43 11.48 -20.89
C LEU A 526 2.65 10.67 -21.30
N ILE A 527 3.14 9.83 -20.39
CA ILE A 527 4.26 8.91 -20.61
C ILE A 527 3.76 7.50 -20.28
N HIS A 528 4.08 6.49 -21.11
CA HIS A 528 3.64 5.14 -20.80
C HIS A 528 4.66 4.07 -21.12
N SER A 529 4.63 3.00 -20.31
CA SER A 529 5.34 1.76 -20.52
C SER A 529 4.67 0.89 -21.61
N PRO A 530 5.39 -0.04 -22.25
CA PRO A 530 4.91 -0.78 -23.42
C PRO A 530 3.76 -1.73 -23.10
N GLY A 531 3.71 -2.35 -21.92
CA GLY A 531 2.67 -3.29 -21.54
C GLY A 531 1.43 -2.65 -20.94
N ASN A 532 1.37 -1.31 -20.82
CA ASN A 532 0.16 -0.65 -20.37
C ASN A 532 -0.98 -0.73 -21.38
N GLN A 533 -1.98 -1.58 -21.11
CA GLN A 533 -3.09 -1.84 -22.05
C GLN A 533 -3.98 -0.63 -22.26
N LEU A 534 -4.19 0.22 -21.24
CA LEU A 534 -4.95 1.46 -21.35
C LEU A 534 -4.30 2.41 -22.37
N ALA A 535 -3.01 2.67 -22.18
CA ALA A 535 -2.26 3.56 -23.06
C ALA A 535 -2.13 3.02 -24.49
N ARG A 536 -1.86 1.73 -24.65
CA ARG A 536 -1.81 1.09 -25.97
C ARG A 536 -3.12 1.26 -26.73
N ARG A 537 -4.25 1.02 -26.07
CA ARG A 537 -5.57 1.16 -26.67
C ARG A 537 -5.85 2.59 -27.14
N LEU A 538 -5.47 3.59 -26.35
CA LEU A 538 -5.82 4.99 -26.61
C LEU A 538 -4.83 5.72 -27.53
N PHE A 539 -3.53 5.45 -27.35
CA PHE A 539 -2.48 6.31 -27.91
C PHE A 539 -1.47 5.57 -28.79
N ALA A 540 -1.40 4.25 -28.71
CA ALA A 540 -0.44 3.43 -29.46
C ALA A 540 -1.04 2.14 -30.04
N PRO A 541 -2.19 2.20 -30.75
CA PRO A 541 -2.84 1.00 -31.28
C PRO A 541 -2.01 0.33 -32.39
N ASP A 542 -1.09 1.06 -33.02
CA ASP A 542 -0.24 0.59 -34.11
C ASP A 542 1.12 0.04 -33.63
N ALA A 543 1.32 -0.07 -32.30
CA ALA A 543 2.53 -0.65 -31.74
C ALA A 543 2.65 -2.13 -32.07
N LEU A 544 3.84 -2.56 -32.46
CA LEU A 544 4.13 -3.96 -32.84
C LEU A 544 5.15 -4.57 -31.86
N PRO A 545 5.07 -5.89 -31.59
CA PRO A 545 6.09 -6.58 -30.84
C PRO A 545 7.48 -6.42 -31.45
N HIS A 546 8.49 -6.28 -30.60
CA HIS A 546 9.88 -6.20 -30.98
C HIS A 546 10.71 -7.23 -30.18
N ASN A 547 11.83 -7.66 -30.75
CA ASN A 547 12.75 -8.52 -30.02
C ASN A 547 13.60 -7.70 -29.02
N PRO A 548 14.03 -8.28 -27.89
CA PRO A 548 14.93 -7.62 -26.99
C PRO A 548 16.17 -7.05 -27.68
N SER A 549 16.43 -5.78 -27.49
CA SER A 549 17.57 -5.09 -28.10
C SER A 549 18.02 -3.92 -27.23
N PRO A 550 19.32 -3.59 -27.21
CA PRO A 550 19.78 -2.32 -26.71
C PRO A 550 19.17 -1.15 -27.44
N VAL A 551 19.07 -0.02 -26.78
CA VAL A 551 18.44 1.20 -27.29
C VAL A 551 19.51 2.27 -27.46
N ASP A 552 19.40 3.05 -28.51
CA ASP A 552 20.22 4.25 -28.72
C ASP A 552 19.55 5.47 -28.04
N LEU A 553 20.10 5.88 -26.94
CA LEU A 553 19.73 7.10 -26.23
C LEU A 553 20.88 8.11 -26.28
N GLY A 554 21.59 8.25 -27.41
CA GLY A 554 22.82 8.99 -27.60
C GLY A 554 24.08 8.15 -27.37
N GLU A 555 23.92 7.04 -26.67
CA GLU A 555 24.90 5.94 -26.53
C GLU A 555 24.13 4.61 -26.44
N LYS A 556 24.86 3.52 -26.51
CA LYS A 556 24.29 2.18 -26.34
C LYS A 556 23.81 1.98 -24.91
N CYS A 557 22.50 1.86 -24.70
CA CYS A 557 21.90 1.53 -23.43
C CYS A 557 21.31 0.13 -23.44
N MET A 558 21.71 -0.68 -22.47
CA MET A 558 21.03 -1.93 -22.16
C MET A 558 19.77 -1.59 -21.37
N VAL A 559 18.63 -2.10 -21.80
CA VAL A 559 17.34 -1.89 -21.14
C VAL A 559 16.77 -3.23 -20.71
N GLN A 560 15.99 -3.21 -19.65
CA GLN A 560 15.24 -4.36 -19.18
C GLN A 560 13.75 -4.12 -19.46
N SER A 561 13.07 -5.17 -19.92
CA SER A 561 11.66 -5.09 -20.22
C SER A 561 11.04 -6.48 -20.20
N THR A 562 9.81 -6.55 -19.76
CA THR A 562 8.95 -7.74 -19.87
C THR A 562 8.23 -7.77 -21.21
N CYS A 563 8.11 -6.61 -21.86
CA CYS A 563 7.48 -6.42 -23.15
C CYS A 563 8.30 -5.43 -23.98
N PHE A 564 8.70 -5.82 -25.19
CA PHE A 564 9.36 -4.94 -26.15
C PHE A 564 8.41 -4.59 -27.28
N LEU A 565 8.25 -3.30 -27.57
CA LEU A 565 7.43 -2.79 -28.67
C LEU A 565 8.21 -1.83 -29.55
N THR A 566 7.83 -1.78 -30.82
CA THR A 566 8.26 -0.73 -31.74
C THR A 566 7.05 0.03 -32.28
N TYR A 567 7.29 1.24 -32.75
CA TYR A 567 6.28 2.20 -33.19
C TYR A 567 6.48 2.56 -34.68
N PRO A 568 5.47 3.15 -35.35
CA PRO A 568 5.64 3.66 -36.70
C PRO A 568 6.80 4.68 -36.78
N GLN A 569 7.54 4.67 -37.91
CA GLN A 569 8.63 5.60 -38.15
C GLN A 569 8.12 6.98 -38.59
N LYS A 570 6.91 7.07 -39.11
CA LYS A 570 6.30 8.30 -39.63
C LYS A 570 4.82 8.37 -39.30
N GLY A 571 4.32 9.56 -39.05
CA GLY A 571 2.92 9.84 -38.75
C GLY A 571 2.72 11.33 -38.45
N ASP A 572 1.50 11.80 -38.49
CA ASP A 572 1.19 13.19 -38.16
C ASP A 572 1.52 13.49 -36.69
N GLY A 573 2.36 14.51 -36.49
CA GLY A 573 2.82 14.90 -35.15
C GLY A 573 3.71 13.88 -34.45
N LEU A 574 4.20 12.83 -35.15
CA LEU A 574 5.08 11.82 -34.60
C LEU A 574 6.55 12.21 -34.76
N GLN A 575 7.30 12.11 -33.70
CA GLN A 575 8.74 12.29 -33.64
C GLN A 575 9.39 11.03 -33.02
N VAL A 576 10.34 10.43 -33.69
CA VAL A 576 11.18 9.36 -33.15
C VAL A 576 12.27 9.99 -32.31
N LEU A 577 12.36 9.61 -31.04
CA LEU A 577 13.37 10.12 -30.10
C LEU A 577 14.52 9.13 -29.91
N SER A 578 14.26 7.83 -30.10
CA SER A 578 15.24 6.77 -29.90
C SER A 578 14.88 5.55 -30.73
N THR A 579 15.90 4.76 -31.08
CA THR A 579 15.76 3.53 -31.88
C THR A 579 16.44 2.34 -31.23
N TYR A 580 16.02 1.15 -31.61
CA TYR A 580 16.72 -0.08 -31.28
C TYR A 580 17.99 -0.25 -32.10
N LEU A 581 19.07 -0.68 -31.47
CA LEU A 581 20.37 -0.83 -32.14
C LEU A 581 20.43 -2.05 -33.08
N SER A 582 19.53 -3.01 -32.93
CA SER A 582 19.49 -4.22 -33.75
C SER A 582 19.10 -3.93 -35.22
N ASP A 583 18.15 -3.03 -35.45
CA ASP A 583 17.54 -2.82 -36.76
C ASP A 583 17.12 -1.37 -37.04
N GLY A 584 17.34 -0.47 -36.09
CA GLY A 584 16.95 0.95 -36.22
C GLY A 584 15.46 1.20 -36.05
N ALA A 585 14.66 0.23 -35.59
CA ALA A 585 13.25 0.40 -35.34
C ALA A 585 12.99 1.41 -34.18
N PRO A 586 11.92 2.23 -34.22
CA PRO A 586 11.62 3.20 -33.18
C PRO A 586 11.38 2.54 -31.83
N ALA A 587 12.17 2.95 -30.81
CA ALA A 587 12.07 2.48 -29.43
C ALA A 587 11.39 3.50 -28.53
N VAL A 588 11.53 4.79 -28.80
CA VAL A 588 10.86 5.88 -28.06
C VAL A 588 10.31 6.86 -29.07
N VAL A 589 9.02 7.14 -28.96
CA VAL A 589 8.36 8.13 -29.83
C VAL A 589 7.59 9.15 -29.01
N ARG A 590 7.53 10.38 -29.51
CA ARG A 590 6.68 11.45 -29.04
C ARG A 590 5.61 11.73 -30.08
N ARG A 591 4.35 11.75 -29.66
CA ARG A 591 3.22 12.11 -30.51
C ARG A 591 2.56 13.39 -29.99
N GLN A 592 2.44 14.40 -30.81
CA GLN A 592 1.64 15.58 -30.50
C GLN A 592 0.16 15.21 -30.61
N THR A 593 -0.64 15.50 -29.58
CA THR A 593 -2.07 15.20 -29.53
C THR A 593 -2.82 16.42 -28.98
N GLY A 594 -3.49 17.17 -29.83
CA GLY A 594 -4.02 18.47 -29.45
C GLY A 594 -2.91 19.43 -29.01
N ASN A 595 -3.05 20.04 -27.86
CA ASN A 595 -2.04 20.93 -27.28
C ASN A 595 -0.97 20.20 -26.45
N GLY A 596 -1.17 18.91 -26.13
CA GLY A 596 -0.28 18.10 -25.29
C GLY A 596 0.51 17.06 -26.06
N ALA A 597 1.22 16.21 -25.37
CA ALA A 597 2.10 15.21 -25.94
C ALA A 597 1.96 13.85 -25.25
N VAL A 598 2.12 12.79 -26.03
CA VAL A 598 2.23 11.41 -25.54
C VAL A 598 3.61 10.87 -25.88
N TYR A 599 4.30 10.36 -24.86
CA TYR A 599 5.57 9.65 -24.99
C TYR A 599 5.33 8.16 -24.83
N SER A 600 5.55 7.40 -25.89
CA SER A 600 5.40 5.96 -25.93
C SER A 600 6.76 5.30 -25.89
N LEU A 601 7.02 4.48 -24.87
CA LEU A 601 8.28 3.78 -24.70
C LEU A 601 8.11 2.32 -25.10
N GLY A 602 9.07 1.79 -25.87
CA GLY A 602 9.07 0.42 -26.34
C GLY A 602 9.73 -0.57 -25.40
N PHE A 603 10.13 -0.14 -24.21
CA PHE A 603 10.72 -0.94 -23.14
C PHE A 603 10.32 -0.38 -21.78
N ASP A 604 10.40 -1.20 -20.73
CA ASP A 604 10.02 -0.81 -19.35
C ASP A 604 11.09 0.10 -18.76
N TYR A 605 10.89 1.39 -18.91
CA TYR A 605 11.85 2.38 -18.43
C TYR A 605 11.99 2.35 -16.91
N GLY A 606 10.89 2.30 -16.18
CA GLY A 606 10.89 2.21 -14.73
C GLY A 606 11.55 0.92 -14.26
N PHE A 607 11.20 -0.24 -14.82
CA PHE A 607 11.88 -1.49 -14.50
C PHE A 607 13.39 -1.41 -14.79
N SER A 608 13.79 -0.80 -15.89
CA SER A 608 15.20 -0.58 -16.20
C SER A 608 15.92 0.32 -15.19
N LEU A 609 15.21 1.23 -14.49
CA LEU A 609 15.76 2.03 -13.40
C LEU A 609 15.83 1.27 -12.07
N ALA A 610 14.81 0.50 -11.75
CA ALA A 610 14.70 -0.21 -10.48
C ALA A 610 15.41 -1.56 -10.49
N ALA A 611 15.59 -2.18 -11.65
CA ALA A 611 16.22 -3.48 -11.76
C ALA A 611 17.67 -3.43 -11.27
N LYS A 612 17.99 -4.39 -10.42
CA LYS A 612 19.34 -4.60 -9.94
C LYS A 612 20.07 -5.57 -10.85
N ILE A 613 21.29 -5.21 -11.24
CA ILE A 613 22.22 -6.17 -11.82
C ILE A 613 22.64 -7.08 -10.67
N SER A 614 22.31 -8.35 -10.75
CA SER A 614 22.70 -9.34 -9.74
C SER A 614 24.07 -9.91 -10.12
N PRO A 615 25.18 -9.34 -9.61
CA PRO A 615 26.48 -9.98 -9.77
C PRO A 615 26.53 -11.22 -8.87
N HIS A 616 27.41 -12.17 -9.18
CA HIS A 616 27.69 -13.33 -8.34
C HIS A 616 28.49 -12.95 -7.07
N VAL A 617 28.17 -11.82 -6.46
CA VAL A 617 28.74 -11.33 -5.20
C VAL A 617 27.63 -11.15 -4.20
N PRO A 618 27.92 -11.11 -2.90
CA PRO A 618 26.91 -10.86 -1.88
C PRO A 618 26.09 -9.63 -2.24
N ARG A 619 24.78 -9.75 -2.15
CA ARG A 619 23.85 -8.64 -2.41
C ARG A 619 24.14 -7.56 -1.40
N GLU A 620 24.84 -6.55 -1.82
CA GLU A 620 24.87 -5.31 -1.05
C GLU A 620 23.61 -4.52 -1.38
N GLN A 621 23.07 -4.00 -0.36
CA GLN A 621 21.73 -3.47 -0.25
C GLN A 621 21.50 -2.20 -1.06
N LYS A 622 22.55 -1.67 -1.67
CA LYS A 622 22.50 -0.48 -2.49
C LYS A 622 23.20 -0.67 -3.82
N ASN A 623 22.81 -1.77 -4.45
CA ASN A 623 23.31 -2.10 -5.78
C ASN A 623 23.20 -0.93 -6.77
N ASN A 624 22.21 -0.04 -6.58
CA ASN A 624 22.10 1.17 -7.39
C ASN A 624 23.27 2.16 -7.20
N GLU A 625 23.97 2.11 -6.07
CA GLU A 625 25.20 2.91 -5.88
C GLU A 625 26.41 2.23 -6.52
N LEU A 626 26.50 0.90 -6.41
CA LEU A 626 27.60 0.12 -6.99
C LEU A 626 27.50 -0.06 -8.51
N TYR A 627 26.27 -0.23 -9.00
CA TYR A 627 25.98 -0.48 -10.41
C TYR A 627 24.98 0.56 -10.93
N PRO A 628 25.41 1.82 -11.09
CA PRO A 628 24.51 2.86 -11.56
C PRO A 628 24.01 2.51 -12.95
N LEU A 629 22.71 2.68 -13.14
CA LEU A 629 22.13 2.60 -14.47
C LEU A 629 22.74 3.69 -15.37
N PRO A 630 22.86 3.46 -16.66
CA PRO A 630 23.38 4.47 -17.57
C PRO A 630 22.66 5.80 -17.39
N MET A 631 23.41 6.87 -17.17
CA MET A 631 22.89 8.23 -16.94
C MET A 631 21.92 8.67 -18.02
N LEU A 632 22.13 8.20 -19.22
CA LEU A 632 21.32 8.56 -20.37
C LEU A 632 19.86 8.13 -20.28
N LYS A 633 19.54 7.04 -19.60
CA LYS A 633 18.15 6.65 -19.30
C LYS A 633 17.45 7.70 -18.43
N ARG A 634 18.18 8.27 -17.48
CA ARG A 634 17.71 9.31 -16.59
C ARG A 634 17.59 10.65 -17.30
N ASN A 635 18.52 10.95 -18.18
CA ASN A 635 18.45 12.15 -19.01
C ASN A 635 17.19 12.15 -19.87
N LEU A 636 16.74 11.02 -20.42
CA LEU A 636 15.49 10.95 -21.17
C LEU A 636 14.31 11.40 -20.33
N LEU A 637 14.15 10.89 -19.10
CA LEU A 637 13.08 11.31 -18.19
C LEU A 637 13.23 12.79 -17.82
N GLN A 638 14.45 13.24 -17.53
CA GLN A 638 14.74 14.64 -17.20
C GLN A 638 14.29 15.57 -18.34
N GLU A 639 14.70 15.30 -19.58
CA GLU A 639 14.34 16.09 -20.74
C GLU A 639 12.81 16.16 -20.96
N ILE A 640 12.11 15.03 -20.79
CA ILE A 640 10.66 14.98 -20.90
C ILE A 640 10.01 15.85 -19.82
N LEU A 641 10.43 15.68 -18.56
CA LEU A 641 9.86 16.39 -17.42
C LEU A 641 10.21 17.88 -17.45
N GLU A 642 11.43 18.27 -17.81
CA GLU A 642 11.81 19.68 -17.99
C GLU A 642 10.97 20.36 -19.06
N THR A 643 10.73 19.68 -20.18
CA THR A 643 9.87 20.17 -21.26
C THR A 643 8.43 20.32 -20.79
N ALA A 644 7.89 19.32 -20.12
CA ALA A 644 6.49 19.30 -19.69
C ALA A 644 6.20 20.29 -18.56
N LEU A 645 7.13 20.43 -17.62
CA LEU A 645 6.98 21.30 -16.44
C LEU A 645 7.50 22.73 -16.67
N ASN A 646 8.15 22.96 -17.81
CA ASN A 646 8.83 24.22 -18.15
C ASN A 646 9.76 24.72 -17.03
N THR A 647 10.59 23.81 -16.52
CA THR A 647 11.54 24.05 -15.41
C THR A 647 12.83 23.27 -15.62
N SER A 648 13.92 23.75 -15.07
CA SER A 648 15.18 23.00 -15.06
C SER A 648 15.21 22.10 -13.83
N LEU A 649 15.59 20.86 -14.00
CA LEU A 649 15.69 19.85 -12.96
C LEU A 649 17.15 19.47 -12.72
N VAL A 650 17.47 19.20 -11.46
CA VAL A 650 18.82 18.78 -11.07
C VAL A 650 18.79 17.34 -10.62
N PHE A 651 19.47 16.47 -11.36
CA PHE A 651 19.61 15.10 -10.96
C PHE A 651 20.52 14.97 -9.72
N GLN A 652 19.98 14.42 -8.65
CA GLN A 652 20.69 14.13 -7.40
C GLN A 652 20.32 12.74 -6.92
N LYS A 653 21.11 11.75 -7.32
CA LYS A 653 20.85 10.34 -6.99
C LYS A 653 20.70 10.12 -5.49
N ASN A 654 19.59 9.49 -5.10
CA ASN A 654 19.27 9.14 -3.72
C ASN A 654 19.19 10.36 -2.77
N ILE A 655 18.85 11.54 -3.29
CA ILE A 655 18.48 12.71 -2.50
C ILE A 655 17.03 13.03 -2.79
N GLN A 656 16.17 12.84 -1.80
CA GLN A 656 14.74 13.16 -1.90
C GLN A 656 14.50 14.60 -1.44
N ARG A 657 13.61 15.31 -2.12
CA ARG A 657 13.14 16.65 -1.78
C ARG A 657 11.63 16.70 -1.78
N ALA A 658 11.04 17.32 -0.77
CA ALA A 658 9.62 17.59 -0.70
C ALA A 658 9.39 19.04 -0.28
N GLU A 659 8.60 19.76 -1.07
CA GLU A 659 8.29 21.17 -0.83
C GLU A 659 7.02 21.31 -0.01
N PHE A 660 7.07 22.15 1.03
CA PHE A 660 5.97 22.47 1.90
C PHE A 660 5.78 23.99 1.98
N THR A 661 4.59 24.42 2.41
CA THR A 661 4.33 25.86 2.61
C THR A 661 5.21 26.47 3.70
N GLY A 662 5.79 25.69 4.58
CA GLY A 662 6.69 26.11 5.65
C GLY A 662 8.18 25.86 5.36
N GLY A 663 8.53 25.26 4.20
CA GLY A 663 9.94 25.01 3.86
C GLY A 663 10.13 23.80 2.97
N ILE A 664 11.39 23.37 2.86
CA ILE A 664 11.80 22.20 2.05
C ILE A 664 12.34 21.13 2.99
N LEU A 665 11.82 19.91 2.83
CA LEU A 665 12.37 18.74 3.50
C LEU A 665 13.33 18.03 2.54
N VAL A 666 14.58 17.81 2.99
CA VAL A 666 15.62 17.13 2.21
C VAL A 666 16.04 15.88 2.96
N ILE A 667 16.12 14.75 2.25
CA ILE A 667 16.54 13.47 2.81
C ILE A 667 17.74 12.95 2.03
N ASN A 668 18.78 12.62 2.77
CA ASN A 668 19.98 11.98 2.23
C ASN A 668 19.87 10.46 2.40
N HIS A 669 19.47 9.77 1.35
CA HIS A 669 19.41 8.32 1.29
C HIS A 669 20.75 7.66 0.95
N THR A 670 21.82 8.42 0.78
CA THR A 670 23.15 7.90 0.43
C THR A 670 23.94 7.41 1.64
N SER A 671 25.04 6.73 1.40
CA SER A 671 26.05 6.36 2.43
C SER A 671 27.06 7.47 2.68
N TYR A 672 26.93 8.62 2.01
CA TYR A 672 27.87 9.72 2.08
C TYR A 672 27.20 11.00 2.58
N PRO A 673 27.92 11.89 3.27
CA PRO A 673 27.39 13.21 3.62
C PRO A 673 27.00 14.01 2.38
N PHE A 674 25.89 14.76 2.50
CA PHE A 674 25.39 15.63 1.43
C PHE A 674 25.49 17.10 1.87
N HIS A 675 25.98 17.96 0.99
CA HIS A 675 26.07 19.40 1.25
C HIS A 675 24.80 20.11 0.81
N ILE A 676 24.11 20.70 1.78
CA ILE A 676 22.92 21.51 1.58
C ILE A 676 23.33 22.89 1.09
N GLN A 677 22.73 23.33 0.00
CA GLN A 677 22.95 24.63 -0.60
C GLN A 677 21.85 25.65 -0.25
N GLU A 678 20.71 25.16 0.17
CA GLU A 678 19.54 25.98 0.51
C GLU A 678 19.80 26.84 1.75
N GLU A 679 19.36 28.10 1.67
CA GLU A 679 19.36 29.04 2.80
C GLU A 679 18.09 28.83 3.64
N GLY A 680 18.15 29.21 4.91
CA GLY A 680 17.05 29.09 5.86
C GLY A 680 17.47 28.44 7.18
N LYS A 681 16.59 28.47 8.16
CA LYS A 681 16.80 27.77 9.44
C LYS A 681 16.61 26.27 9.25
N LYS A 682 17.54 25.49 9.75
CA LYS A 682 17.63 24.05 9.49
C LYS A 682 17.37 23.22 10.76
N HIS A 683 16.45 22.26 10.64
CA HIS A 683 16.09 21.29 11.68
C HIS A 683 16.58 19.91 11.28
N PHE A 684 17.80 19.58 11.67
CA PHE A 684 18.45 18.30 11.37
C PHE A 684 18.01 17.19 12.33
N GLN A 685 17.86 15.98 11.84
CA GLN A 685 17.82 14.81 12.71
C GLN A 685 19.12 14.65 13.50
N TYR A 686 20.25 14.85 12.84
CA TYR A 686 21.59 14.81 13.46
C TYR A 686 22.37 16.08 13.10
N PRO A 687 22.34 17.11 13.95
CA PRO A 687 23.05 18.35 13.68
C PRO A 687 24.57 18.15 13.85
N VAL A 688 25.34 18.43 12.79
CA VAL A 688 26.83 18.46 12.80
C VAL A 688 27.31 19.87 12.53
N ASN A 689 26.81 20.48 11.45
CA ASN A 689 27.01 21.88 11.09
C ASN A 689 25.84 22.32 10.19
N GLU A 690 25.81 23.62 9.82
CA GLU A 690 24.67 24.19 9.09
C GLU A 690 24.54 23.76 7.63
N THR A 691 25.52 23.09 7.07
CA THR A 691 25.56 22.76 5.64
C THR A 691 25.68 21.26 5.34
N LEU A 692 25.88 20.41 6.36
CA LEU A 692 26.17 19.01 6.16
C LEU A 692 25.03 18.13 6.65
N LEU A 693 24.35 17.48 5.72
CA LEU A 693 23.34 16.44 6.01
C LEU A 693 24.02 15.07 6.04
N LEU A 694 23.95 14.42 7.21
CA LEU A 694 24.55 13.11 7.39
C LEU A 694 23.87 12.04 6.51
N PRO A 695 24.56 10.91 6.24
CA PRO A 695 23.96 9.76 5.61
C PRO A 695 22.71 9.29 6.35
N ARG A 696 21.69 8.82 5.60
CA ARG A 696 20.50 8.20 6.16
C ARG A 696 19.71 9.10 7.11
N SER A 697 19.66 10.37 6.83
CA SER A 697 18.96 11.33 7.68
C SER A 697 18.26 12.42 6.88
N GLY A 698 17.39 13.15 7.56
CA GLY A 698 16.60 14.24 7.02
C GLY A 698 16.86 15.57 7.71
N VAL A 699 16.49 16.64 7.00
CA VAL A 699 16.50 18.02 7.48
C VAL A 699 15.27 18.77 6.93
N LEU A 700 14.60 19.54 7.77
CA LEU A 700 13.67 20.56 7.33
C LEU A 700 14.40 21.90 7.26
N ILE A 701 14.26 22.63 6.17
CA ILE A 701 14.80 23.96 5.92
C ILE A 701 13.61 24.91 5.83
N GLU A 702 13.41 25.75 6.88
CA GLU A 702 12.33 26.74 6.90
C GLU A 702 12.61 27.84 5.86
N GLN A 703 11.59 28.27 5.12
CA GLN A 703 11.63 29.37 4.17
C GLN A 703 10.88 30.61 4.68
#